data_a459b619944e8e2b0b30943ba71bea17
#
_entry.id   a459b619944e8e2b0b30943ba71bea17
#
_cell.length_a   1.000
_cell.length_b   1.000
_cell.length_c   1.000
_cell.angle_alpha   90.00
_cell.angle_beta   90.00
_cell.angle_gamma   90.00
#
_symmetry.space_group_name_H-M   'P 1'
#
loop_
_entity.id
_entity.type
_entity.pdbx_description
1 polymer ?
#
loop_
_entity_poly.entity_id
_entity_poly.type
_entity_poly.pdbx_seq_one_letter_code
_entity_poly.pdbx_strand_id
1 'polypeptide(L)'
;MHSDLIQSLIGDFALILMLAAIAAIVFKLLKQPLVLGYIVAGFIASPHFKFLPTVANPANISFWAQLGIVVLLFSLGLEFSFQKLVKVGGTALLTCLIIVVGMMGVGFVVGGMLGYSTIDAIFLGGMISMSSTTIIIKALSDLNLKHRSFVPRVMAVLIVEDLVAVVLLVILSSIAINKRVEGDQMLEAVLKLSFYLIIWFTVGIFVIPSLLKKFRRFIGDELLLIIAMGLCFGMATLAVWSGFSLALGAFVIGSILAGTTEAERIERIITPVKDLFGAVFFISVGMMVDPVLMWHNAGIILLLAVVVVVGMITFGTFGMVVTGQPLKTAMESGFCLTQIGEFSFIIATTGTQLGVLGKNIYPIIVAVSVITTFFTPFFIKQALPCYNWVARHLPEKWGVLLEGYSKNAAHSEMSQSRQLWHKVVRRYLITLVVYTVVVIALWFPIRHIVMPLIYEAIPGHWGRLLAALCGFGLVSPFLYGIIVPRTKAQERAQLVSESGKISYVPLGVMSVVSFLVTLWITFFYFKATLSTLNSVVGATALCLLLILVFSPLLRKRINRVEQRFLDNMNERENRRTGKNNVLVSDFHLAYMRVSYSCPFVGQTLAEARLREHYDVNVVKVQRNGMSYPVPGGDMRIFPGDTLGVIGTDEKIQHMLPVVEAHDSNDAPVQHKEEFVHFAIGPGSLLVGRTLAQAQLRERYKSLLVAIERDDDVYISPTPDVVFNAGDTLWIVGDPVELKALH
;
A
#
# COMPACT_ATOMS: atom_id res chain seq x y z
N MET A 1 40.19 -13.29 21.46
CA MET A 1 39.58 -13.12 20.12
C MET A 1 38.05 -13.22 20.14
N HIS A 2 37.40 -14.26 20.71
CA HIS A 2 35.92 -14.30 20.78
C HIS A 2 35.33 -13.38 21.84
N SER A 3 35.96 -13.24 23.01
CA SER A 3 35.56 -12.32 24.11
C SER A 3 35.59 -10.86 23.66
N ASP A 4 36.61 -10.49 22.90
CA ASP A 4 36.82 -9.11 22.45
C ASP A 4 35.79 -8.68 21.42
N LEU A 5 35.39 -9.63 20.53
CA LEU A 5 34.34 -9.40 19.55
C LEU A 5 32.96 -9.17 20.21
N ILE A 6 32.62 -9.99 21.20
CA ILE A 6 31.34 -9.86 21.90
C ILE A 6 31.30 -8.55 22.69
N GLN A 7 32.40 -8.21 23.40
CA GLN A 7 32.50 -6.96 24.15
C GLN A 7 32.39 -5.74 23.21
N SER A 8 33.04 -5.77 22.04
CA SER A 8 32.93 -4.72 21.04
C SER A 8 31.48 -4.58 20.51
N LEU A 9 30.81 -5.68 20.17
CA LEU A 9 29.41 -5.62 19.71
C LEU A 9 28.45 -5.04 20.77
N ILE A 10 28.59 -5.45 22.03
CA ILE A 10 27.76 -4.92 23.12
C ILE A 10 28.04 -3.43 23.35
N GLY A 11 29.32 -3.03 23.33
CA GLY A 11 29.71 -1.63 23.48
C GLY A 11 29.16 -0.74 22.36
N ASP A 12 29.26 -1.20 21.12
CA ASP A 12 28.74 -0.50 19.95
C ASP A 12 27.22 -0.37 20.01
N PHE A 13 26.52 -1.44 20.43
CA PHE A 13 25.06 -1.40 20.60
C PHE A 13 24.63 -0.41 21.69
N ALA A 14 25.32 -0.43 22.82
CA ALA A 14 25.06 0.51 23.92
C ALA A 14 25.27 1.97 23.47
N LEU A 15 26.35 2.25 22.72
CA LEU A 15 26.62 3.57 22.15
C LEU A 15 25.47 4.01 21.20
N ILE A 16 25.09 3.15 20.30
CA ILE A 16 23.98 3.42 19.34
C ILE A 16 22.69 3.74 20.10
N LEU A 17 22.33 2.97 21.12
CA LEU A 17 21.11 3.21 21.89
C LEU A 17 21.16 4.50 22.70
N MET A 18 22.31 4.83 23.30
CA MET A 18 22.48 6.11 24.00
C MET A 18 22.34 7.30 23.05
N LEU A 19 22.94 7.23 21.88
CA LEU A 19 22.80 8.25 20.84
C LEU A 19 21.34 8.36 20.36
N ALA A 20 20.65 7.23 20.21
CA ALA A 20 19.23 7.21 19.86
C ALA A 20 18.39 7.96 20.90
N ALA A 21 18.61 7.69 22.17
CA ALA A 21 17.87 8.33 23.26
C ALA A 21 18.10 9.84 23.29
N ILE A 22 19.36 10.28 23.20
CA ILE A 22 19.71 11.70 23.18
C ILE A 22 19.11 12.40 21.96
N ALA A 23 19.28 11.82 20.77
CA ALA A 23 18.73 12.35 19.52
C ALA A 23 17.20 12.44 19.57
N ALA A 24 16.53 11.41 20.09
CA ALA A 24 15.08 11.40 20.22
C ALA A 24 14.58 12.55 21.11
N ILE A 25 15.24 12.80 22.25
CA ILE A 25 14.88 13.90 23.16
C ILE A 25 15.09 15.25 22.46
N VAL A 26 16.26 15.47 21.86
CA VAL A 26 16.61 16.75 21.22
C VAL A 26 15.68 17.05 20.06
N PHE A 27 15.47 16.09 19.14
CA PHE A 27 14.65 16.32 17.96
C PHE A 27 13.15 16.41 18.28
N LYS A 28 12.68 15.75 19.34
CA LYS A 28 11.34 15.92 19.86
C LYS A 28 11.12 17.33 20.43
N LEU A 29 12.10 17.88 21.15
CA LEU A 29 12.08 19.27 21.62
C LEU A 29 12.10 20.27 20.48
N LEU A 30 12.89 19.99 19.42
CA LEU A 30 12.96 20.80 18.21
C LEU A 30 11.74 20.62 17.28
N LYS A 31 10.79 19.75 17.64
CA LYS A 31 9.62 19.37 16.81
C LYS A 31 10.00 18.83 15.42
N GLN A 32 11.18 18.23 15.29
CA GLN A 32 11.69 17.65 14.05
C GLN A 32 11.40 16.14 13.98
N PRO A 33 11.38 15.51 12.78
CA PRO A 33 11.24 14.07 12.64
C PRO A 33 12.37 13.31 13.34
N LEU A 34 12.02 12.25 14.09
CA LEU A 34 13.00 11.46 14.84
C LEU A 34 14.04 10.79 13.94
N VAL A 35 13.61 10.35 12.75
CA VAL A 35 14.49 9.74 11.74
C VAL A 35 15.64 10.67 11.37
N LEU A 36 15.35 11.96 11.15
CA LEU A 36 16.38 12.95 10.88
C LEU A 36 17.36 13.07 12.06
N GLY A 37 16.83 13.04 13.30
CA GLY A 37 17.64 13.08 14.51
C GLY A 37 18.59 11.89 14.61
N TYR A 38 18.13 10.71 14.32
CA TYR A 38 18.95 9.50 14.35
C TYR A 38 20.06 9.53 13.30
N ILE A 39 19.76 9.95 12.06
CA ILE A 39 20.78 10.08 11.01
C ILE A 39 21.84 11.12 11.38
N VAL A 40 21.42 12.29 11.89
CA VAL A 40 22.34 13.36 12.32
C VAL A 40 23.20 12.90 13.49
N ALA A 41 22.62 12.25 14.51
CA ALA A 41 23.37 11.71 15.64
C ALA A 41 24.39 10.64 15.20
N GLY A 42 23.99 9.75 14.30
CA GLY A 42 24.90 8.77 13.71
C GLY A 42 26.02 9.43 12.90
N PHE A 43 25.72 10.45 12.11
CA PHE A 43 26.73 11.21 11.37
C PHE A 43 27.76 11.87 12.30
N ILE A 44 27.31 12.51 13.39
CA ILE A 44 28.18 13.15 14.37
C ILE A 44 29.06 12.11 15.10
N ALA A 45 28.52 10.91 15.37
CA ALA A 45 29.26 9.80 16.00
C ALA A 45 29.98 8.89 14.98
N SER A 46 30.07 9.30 13.72
CA SER A 46 30.78 8.57 12.67
C SER A 46 32.25 8.34 13.04
N PRO A 47 32.87 7.20 12.69
CA PRO A 47 34.29 6.94 12.90
C PRO A 47 35.24 7.99 12.30
N HIS A 48 34.70 8.83 11.41
CA HIS A 48 35.46 9.93 10.79
C HIS A 48 35.66 11.16 11.72
N PHE A 49 34.83 11.29 12.78
CA PHE A 49 34.99 12.35 13.79
C PHE A 49 35.73 11.82 15.01
N LYS A 50 36.99 12.24 15.19
CA LYS A 50 37.85 11.79 16.30
C LYS A 50 37.50 12.38 17.67
N PHE A 51 36.51 13.26 17.75
CA PHE A 51 36.20 14.03 19.00
C PHE A 51 35.13 13.36 19.88
N LEU A 52 34.38 12.39 19.35
CA LEU A 52 33.30 11.73 20.08
C LEU A 52 33.54 10.22 20.17
N PRO A 53 32.96 9.55 21.18
CA PRO A 53 32.95 8.10 21.19
C PRO A 53 32.34 7.56 19.91
N THR A 54 33.03 6.64 19.24
CA THR A 54 32.60 6.00 18.03
C THR A 54 32.65 4.49 18.16
N VAL A 55 32.09 3.80 17.21
CA VAL A 55 32.04 2.34 17.13
C VAL A 55 33.46 1.77 16.99
N ALA A 56 33.75 0.72 17.79
CA ALA A 56 35.09 0.11 17.85
C ALA A 56 35.51 -0.51 16.52
N ASN A 57 34.57 -1.07 15.74
CA ASN A 57 34.82 -1.68 14.43
C ASN A 57 33.77 -1.23 13.41
N PRO A 58 34.18 -0.58 12.29
CA PRO A 58 33.27 -0.19 11.23
C PRO A 58 32.42 -1.34 10.63
N ALA A 59 32.91 -2.58 10.67
CA ALA A 59 32.15 -3.74 10.20
C ALA A 59 30.88 -3.98 11.06
N ASN A 60 30.90 -3.62 12.33
CA ASN A 60 29.76 -3.76 13.24
C ASN A 60 28.62 -2.81 12.86
N ILE A 61 28.93 -1.65 12.28
CA ILE A 61 27.91 -0.69 11.81
C ILE A 61 27.03 -1.35 10.73
N SER A 62 27.67 -2.02 9.76
CA SER A 62 26.95 -2.73 8.71
C SER A 62 26.09 -3.87 9.27
N PHE A 63 26.58 -4.60 10.26
CA PHE A 63 25.80 -5.65 10.94
C PHE A 63 24.55 -5.09 11.60
N TRP A 64 24.67 -4.02 12.38
CA TRP A 64 23.54 -3.38 13.07
C TRP A 64 22.54 -2.77 12.08
N ALA A 65 23.04 -2.17 11.00
CA ALA A 65 22.18 -1.67 9.91
C ALA A 65 21.36 -2.80 9.26
N GLN A 66 21.99 -3.95 8.98
CA GLN A 66 21.31 -5.10 8.41
C GLN A 66 20.21 -5.66 9.32
N LEU A 67 20.51 -5.79 10.62
CA LEU A 67 19.54 -6.27 11.60
C LEU A 67 18.35 -5.31 11.69
N GLY A 68 18.62 -4.00 11.68
CA GLY A 68 17.60 -2.97 11.65
C GLY A 68 16.68 -3.05 10.41
N ILE A 69 17.27 -3.22 9.23
CA ILE A 69 16.50 -3.37 7.97
C ILE A 69 15.57 -4.60 8.03
N VAL A 70 16.05 -5.74 8.51
CA VAL A 70 15.25 -6.96 8.60
C VAL A 70 14.00 -6.75 9.43
N VAL A 71 14.14 -6.13 10.62
CA VAL A 71 13.01 -5.86 11.51
C VAL A 71 12.07 -4.80 10.93
N LEU A 72 12.61 -3.74 10.32
CA LEU A 72 11.82 -2.69 9.66
C LEU A 72 10.98 -3.26 8.52
N LEU A 73 11.58 -4.05 7.62
CA LEU A 73 10.85 -4.63 6.48
C LEU A 73 9.88 -5.72 6.89
N PHE A 74 10.16 -6.44 7.96
CA PHE A 74 9.20 -7.35 8.56
C PHE A 74 7.95 -6.60 9.05
N SER A 75 8.14 -5.50 9.78
CA SER A 75 7.03 -4.67 10.25
C SER A 75 6.24 -4.05 9.09
N LEU A 76 6.94 -3.55 8.08
CA LEU A 76 6.29 -3.04 6.87
C LEU A 76 5.46 -4.11 6.16
N GLY A 77 5.99 -5.35 6.09
CA GLY A 77 5.25 -6.50 5.59
C GLY A 77 3.96 -6.75 6.38
N LEU A 78 3.96 -6.59 7.71
CA LEU A 78 2.78 -6.71 8.56
C LEU A 78 1.71 -5.61 8.29
N GLU A 79 2.13 -4.43 7.90
CA GLU A 79 1.24 -3.31 7.53
C GLU A 79 0.65 -3.50 6.12
N PHE A 80 1.28 -4.39 5.31
CA PHE A 80 0.88 -4.64 3.93
C PHE A 80 -0.42 -5.45 3.85
N SER A 81 -1.40 -4.96 3.07
CA SER A 81 -2.64 -5.68 2.77
C SER A 81 -2.97 -5.56 1.29
N PHE A 82 -3.13 -6.70 0.62
CA PHE A 82 -3.57 -6.76 -0.79
C PHE A 82 -4.92 -6.07 -1.02
N GLN A 83 -5.82 -6.10 -0.02
CA GLN A 83 -7.12 -5.45 -0.13
C GLN A 83 -7.01 -3.93 -0.03
N LYS A 84 -6.11 -3.40 0.82
CA LYS A 84 -5.82 -1.96 0.85
C LYS A 84 -5.37 -1.49 -0.52
N LEU A 85 -4.47 -2.23 -1.19
CA LEU A 85 -4.01 -1.93 -2.54
C LEU A 85 -5.16 -1.89 -3.56
N VAL A 86 -6.09 -2.85 -3.47
CA VAL A 86 -7.27 -2.91 -4.37
C VAL A 86 -8.23 -1.75 -4.11
N LYS A 87 -8.38 -1.31 -2.84
CA LYS A 87 -9.25 -0.18 -2.42
C LYS A 87 -8.68 1.19 -2.77
N VAL A 88 -7.37 1.36 -2.77
CA VAL A 88 -6.67 2.64 -3.06
C VAL A 88 -7.00 3.20 -4.45
N GLY A 89 -7.44 2.34 -5.36
CA GLY A 89 -7.93 2.77 -6.67
C GLY A 89 -6.85 2.94 -7.74
N GLY A 90 -7.30 2.98 -9.00
CA GLY A 90 -6.41 3.08 -10.16
C GLY A 90 -5.71 4.45 -10.29
N THR A 91 -6.27 5.50 -9.70
CA THR A 91 -5.73 6.85 -9.72
C THR A 91 -4.39 6.94 -8.99
N ALA A 92 -4.32 6.44 -7.75
CA ALA A 92 -3.09 6.44 -6.97
C ALA A 92 -2.02 5.52 -7.58
N LEU A 93 -2.42 4.36 -8.11
CA LEU A 93 -1.50 3.46 -8.80
C LEU A 93 -0.88 4.11 -10.05
N LEU A 94 -1.69 4.77 -10.88
CA LEU A 94 -1.19 5.43 -12.08
C LEU A 94 -0.30 6.63 -11.73
N THR A 95 -0.69 7.44 -10.73
CA THR A 95 0.14 8.55 -10.24
C THR A 95 1.49 8.04 -9.74
N CYS A 96 1.50 7.02 -8.89
CA CYS A 96 2.74 6.42 -8.39
C CYS A 96 3.62 5.88 -9.52
N LEU A 97 3.03 5.19 -10.51
CA LEU A 97 3.77 4.67 -11.66
C LEU A 97 4.44 5.80 -12.47
N ILE A 98 3.72 6.91 -12.68
CA ILE A 98 4.27 8.10 -13.37
C ILE A 98 5.45 8.69 -12.58
N ILE A 99 5.32 8.79 -11.25
CA ILE A 99 6.41 9.29 -10.38
C ILE A 99 7.62 8.36 -10.48
N VAL A 100 7.44 7.07 -10.24
CA VAL A 100 8.54 6.10 -10.19
C VAL A 100 9.24 5.99 -11.53
N VAL A 101 8.50 5.83 -12.63
CA VAL A 101 9.10 5.73 -13.98
C VAL A 101 9.78 7.03 -14.38
N GLY A 102 9.15 8.18 -14.10
CA GLY A 102 9.72 9.50 -14.38
C GLY A 102 11.01 9.73 -13.58
N MET A 103 10.99 9.50 -12.28
CA MET A 103 12.17 9.68 -11.42
C MET A 103 13.27 8.68 -11.70
N MET A 104 12.94 7.43 -12.02
CA MET A 104 13.94 6.45 -12.48
C MET A 104 14.61 6.91 -13.79
N GLY A 105 13.83 7.43 -14.73
CA GLY A 105 14.36 7.99 -15.96
C GLY A 105 15.28 9.18 -15.72
N VAL A 106 14.87 10.12 -14.87
CA VAL A 106 15.70 11.28 -14.48
C VAL A 106 16.99 10.81 -13.78
N GLY A 107 16.88 9.90 -12.82
CA GLY A 107 18.05 9.36 -12.11
C GLY A 107 19.02 8.63 -13.03
N PHE A 108 18.51 7.89 -14.00
CA PHE A 108 19.32 7.24 -15.03
C PHE A 108 20.07 8.24 -15.91
N VAL A 109 19.38 9.28 -16.38
CA VAL A 109 20.00 10.33 -17.20
C VAL A 109 21.03 11.13 -16.41
N VAL A 110 20.67 11.57 -15.19
CA VAL A 110 21.57 12.35 -14.33
C VAL A 110 22.78 11.51 -13.90
N GLY A 111 22.57 10.23 -13.56
CA GLY A 111 23.66 9.30 -13.25
C GLY A 111 24.61 9.12 -14.41
N GLY A 112 24.09 8.98 -15.63
CA GLY A 112 24.90 8.94 -16.86
C GLY A 112 25.70 10.23 -17.11
N MET A 113 25.09 11.40 -16.88
CA MET A 113 25.77 12.71 -16.98
C MET A 113 26.90 12.87 -15.95
N LEU A 114 26.73 12.28 -14.75
CA LEU A 114 27.74 12.28 -13.70
C LEU A 114 28.83 11.22 -13.91
N GLY A 115 28.76 10.43 -14.97
CA GLY A 115 29.76 9.39 -15.30
C GLY A 115 29.62 8.11 -14.47
N TYR A 116 28.47 7.88 -13.84
CA TYR A 116 28.20 6.67 -13.10
C TYR A 116 27.98 5.44 -14.03
N SER A 117 28.26 4.25 -13.54
CA SER A 117 27.95 3.03 -14.29
C SER A 117 26.45 2.90 -14.54
N THR A 118 26.06 2.10 -15.55
CA THR A 118 24.63 1.83 -15.85
C THR A 118 23.89 1.29 -14.64
N ILE A 119 24.52 0.42 -13.84
CA ILE A 119 23.92 -0.14 -12.63
C ILE A 119 23.78 0.95 -11.55
N ASP A 120 24.82 1.74 -11.33
CA ASP A 120 24.77 2.86 -10.39
C ASP A 120 23.66 3.86 -10.76
N ALA A 121 23.51 4.18 -12.06
CA ALA A 121 22.48 5.11 -12.55
C ALA A 121 21.06 4.54 -12.35
N ILE A 122 20.84 3.24 -12.57
CA ILE A 122 19.56 2.56 -12.31
C ILE A 122 19.24 2.59 -10.80
N PHE A 123 20.22 2.24 -9.95
CA PHE A 123 20.04 2.31 -8.49
C PHE A 123 19.78 3.73 -8.02
N LEU A 124 20.50 4.72 -8.56
CA LEU A 124 20.26 6.13 -8.26
C LEU A 124 18.82 6.53 -8.58
N GLY A 125 18.32 6.14 -9.75
CA GLY A 125 16.91 6.36 -10.14
C GLY A 125 15.93 5.74 -9.17
N GLY A 126 16.15 4.50 -8.76
CA GLY A 126 15.35 3.81 -7.75
C GLY A 126 15.38 4.52 -6.39
N MET A 127 16.55 4.96 -5.94
CA MET A 127 16.70 5.65 -4.67
C MET A 127 16.00 7.01 -4.62
N ILE A 128 16.05 7.78 -5.69
CA ILE A 128 15.42 9.13 -5.74
C ILE A 128 13.93 9.11 -6.07
N SER A 129 13.36 7.95 -6.37
CA SER A 129 11.94 7.81 -6.74
C SER A 129 11.01 7.52 -5.57
N MET A 130 11.53 7.40 -4.34
CA MET A 130 10.78 6.97 -3.17
C MET A 130 10.65 8.08 -2.14
N SER A 131 9.42 8.42 -1.76
CA SER A 131 9.10 9.40 -0.71
C SER A 131 8.96 8.72 0.66
N SER A 132 8.98 9.51 1.75
CA SER A 132 8.79 8.98 3.11
C SER A 132 7.39 9.29 3.62
N THR A 133 6.60 8.25 3.84
CA THR A 133 5.27 8.35 4.44
C THR A 133 5.33 8.98 5.84
N THR A 134 6.28 8.56 6.67
CA THR A 134 6.44 9.03 8.05
C THR A 134 6.76 10.52 8.13
N ILE A 135 7.66 11.01 7.29
CA ILE A 135 8.08 12.42 7.25
C ILE A 135 6.92 13.30 6.79
N ILE A 136 6.18 12.88 5.74
CA ILE A 136 5.03 13.63 5.22
C ILE A 136 3.91 13.73 6.25
N ILE A 137 3.54 12.63 6.90
CA ILE A 137 2.51 12.63 7.96
C ILE A 137 2.90 13.59 9.08
N LYS A 138 4.17 13.56 9.50
CA LYS A 138 4.69 14.44 10.53
C LYS A 138 4.63 15.90 10.09
N ALA A 139 5.13 16.23 8.90
CA ALA A 139 5.11 17.59 8.36
C ALA A 139 3.66 18.14 8.22
N LEU A 140 2.75 17.34 7.69
CA LEU A 140 1.32 17.71 7.59
C LEU A 140 0.67 17.91 8.96
N SER A 141 1.08 17.11 9.97
CA SER A 141 0.64 17.27 11.34
C SER A 141 1.11 18.58 11.95
N ASP A 142 2.40 18.87 11.83
CA ASP A 142 3.02 20.06 12.40
C ASP A 142 2.53 21.35 11.73
N LEU A 143 2.13 21.27 10.46
CA LEU A 143 1.50 22.36 9.71
C LEU A 143 -0.01 22.44 9.88
N ASN A 144 -0.62 21.53 10.66
CA ASN A 144 -2.07 21.43 10.84
C ASN A 144 -2.87 21.23 9.53
N LEU A 145 -2.28 20.52 8.55
CA LEU A 145 -2.88 20.31 7.23
C LEU A 145 -3.52 18.92 7.08
N LYS A 146 -3.55 18.07 8.13
CA LYS A 146 -4.05 16.68 8.06
C LYS A 146 -5.48 16.55 7.52
N HIS A 147 -6.30 17.59 7.72
CA HIS A 147 -7.72 17.57 7.34
C HIS A 147 -8.00 18.17 5.96
N ARG A 148 -6.96 18.54 5.21
CA ARG A 148 -7.10 19.08 3.85
C ARG A 148 -7.48 17.99 2.85
N SER A 149 -8.27 18.36 1.85
CA SER A 149 -8.83 17.45 0.83
C SER A 149 -7.78 16.71 -0.03
N PHE A 150 -6.57 17.25 -0.17
CA PHE A 150 -5.49 16.60 -0.91
C PHE A 150 -4.80 15.47 -0.11
N VAL A 151 -4.85 15.50 1.23
CA VAL A 151 -4.10 14.58 2.10
C VAL A 151 -4.49 13.11 1.89
N PRO A 152 -5.78 12.72 1.82
CA PRO A 152 -6.15 11.33 1.53
C PRO A 152 -5.56 10.83 0.20
N ARG A 153 -5.42 11.70 -0.81
CA ARG A 153 -4.86 11.35 -2.12
C ARG A 153 -3.34 11.14 -2.04
N VAL A 154 -2.64 12.03 -1.32
CA VAL A 154 -1.21 11.86 -1.03
C VAL A 154 -0.98 10.55 -0.29
N MET A 155 -1.77 10.27 0.75
CA MET A 155 -1.66 9.02 1.52
C MET A 155 -1.91 7.78 0.66
N ALA A 156 -2.87 7.85 -0.26
CA ALA A 156 -3.14 6.78 -1.20
C ALA A 156 -1.95 6.51 -2.13
N VAL A 157 -1.30 7.56 -2.65
CA VAL A 157 -0.09 7.42 -3.48
C VAL A 157 1.07 6.84 -2.68
N LEU A 158 1.31 7.33 -1.47
CA LEU A 158 2.38 6.83 -0.59
C LEU A 158 2.23 5.35 -0.25
N ILE A 159 1.01 4.88 0.04
CA ILE A 159 0.74 3.45 0.28
C ILE A 159 1.12 2.60 -0.94
N VAL A 160 0.85 3.10 -2.15
CA VAL A 160 1.24 2.40 -3.39
C VAL A 160 2.75 2.50 -3.61
N GLU A 161 3.35 3.65 -3.31
CA GLU A 161 4.79 3.89 -3.44
C GLU A 161 5.60 2.94 -2.55
N ASP A 162 5.19 2.75 -1.30
CA ASP A 162 5.80 1.78 -0.37
C ASP A 162 5.77 0.35 -0.93
N LEU A 163 4.67 -0.04 -1.58
CA LEU A 163 4.57 -1.35 -2.25
C LEU A 163 5.49 -1.45 -3.46
N VAL A 164 5.49 -0.41 -4.31
CA VAL A 164 6.35 -0.36 -5.50
C VAL A 164 7.81 -0.35 -5.09
N ALA A 165 8.17 0.30 -3.99
CA ALA A 165 9.52 0.31 -3.42
C ALA A 165 10.04 -1.11 -3.12
N VAL A 166 9.18 -1.96 -2.54
CA VAL A 166 9.56 -3.36 -2.27
C VAL A 166 9.77 -4.14 -3.57
N VAL A 167 8.87 -3.98 -4.54
CA VAL A 167 9.01 -4.62 -5.86
C VAL A 167 10.30 -4.13 -6.54
N LEU A 168 10.57 -2.83 -6.47
CA LEU A 168 11.77 -2.23 -7.03
C LEU A 168 13.04 -2.74 -6.34
N LEU A 169 13.04 -2.85 -5.01
CA LEU A 169 14.16 -3.44 -4.25
C LEU A 169 14.48 -4.85 -4.74
N VAL A 170 13.47 -5.64 -5.00
CA VAL A 170 13.63 -7.02 -5.51
C VAL A 170 14.21 -7.02 -6.93
N ILE A 171 13.70 -6.18 -7.82
CA ILE A 171 14.18 -6.05 -9.19
C ILE A 171 15.64 -5.59 -9.19
N LEU A 172 15.96 -4.54 -8.43
CA LEU A 172 17.32 -4.01 -8.32
C LEU A 172 18.30 -5.03 -7.73
N SER A 173 17.90 -5.77 -6.70
CA SER A 173 18.71 -6.85 -6.13
C SER A 173 18.99 -7.95 -7.16
N SER A 174 18.00 -8.29 -7.98
CA SER A 174 18.16 -9.28 -9.06
C SER A 174 19.13 -8.80 -10.15
N ILE A 175 19.04 -7.53 -10.57
CA ILE A 175 19.97 -6.90 -11.52
C ILE A 175 21.41 -6.90 -10.95
N ALA A 176 21.55 -6.59 -9.67
CA ALA A 176 22.83 -6.53 -8.98
C ALA A 176 23.54 -7.90 -8.94
N ILE A 177 22.81 -8.96 -8.66
CA ILE A 177 23.39 -10.32 -8.57
C ILE A 177 23.92 -10.77 -9.92
N ASN A 178 23.26 -10.46 -11.02
CA ASN A 178 23.63 -10.94 -12.35
C ASN A 178 24.74 -10.13 -13.03
N LYS A 179 25.07 -8.93 -12.52
CA LYS A 179 26.16 -8.02 -13.00
C LYS A 179 26.14 -7.69 -14.51
N ARG A 180 25.17 -8.18 -15.28
CA ARG A 180 24.98 -7.94 -16.72
C ARG A 180 23.52 -7.72 -17.03
N VAL A 181 23.23 -6.74 -17.85
CA VAL A 181 21.87 -6.42 -18.34
C VAL A 181 21.67 -7.14 -19.69
N GLU A 182 21.77 -8.47 -19.68
CA GLU A 182 21.44 -9.30 -20.85
C GLU A 182 20.01 -9.81 -20.69
N GLY A 183 19.17 -9.63 -21.72
CA GLY A 183 17.73 -9.89 -21.65
C GLY A 183 17.36 -11.31 -21.20
N ASP A 184 18.09 -12.32 -21.64
CA ASP A 184 17.80 -13.72 -21.29
C ASP A 184 18.10 -14.03 -19.82
N GLN A 185 19.17 -13.50 -19.27
CA GLN A 185 19.56 -13.70 -17.86
C GLN A 185 18.63 -12.92 -16.93
N MET A 186 18.19 -11.72 -17.35
CA MET A 186 17.22 -10.92 -16.62
C MET A 186 15.86 -11.62 -16.54
N LEU A 187 15.43 -12.25 -17.64
CA LEU A 187 14.20 -13.05 -17.66
C LEU A 187 14.30 -14.23 -16.70
N GLU A 188 15.41 -14.99 -16.72
CA GLU A 188 15.64 -16.13 -15.82
C GLU A 188 15.63 -15.69 -14.35
N ALA A 189 16.25 -14.57 -14.01
CA ALA A 189 16.25 -14.02 -12.66
C ALA A 189 14.84 -13.63 -12.20
N VAL A 190 14.05 -12.97 -13.05
CA VAL A 190 12.65 -12.63 -12.75
C VAL A 190 11.80 -13.89 -12.59
N LEU A 191 12.03 -14.91 -13.42
CA LEU A 191 11.32 -16.20 -13.31
C LEU A 191 11.66 -16.93 -12.01
N LYS A 192 12.95 -16.99 -11.66
CA LYS A 192 13.45 -17.56 -10.41
C LYS A 192 12.81 -16.86 -9.21
N LEU A 193 12.83 -15.53 -9.21
CA LEU A 193 12.21 -14.72 -8.16
C LEU A 193 10.71 -14.99 -8.03
N SER A 194 9.99 -14.93 -9.15
CA SER A 194 8.54 -15.17 -9.18
C SER A 194 8.20 -16.56 -8.64
N PHE A 195 9.00 -17.57 -8.99
CA PHE A 195 8.85 -18.93 -8.49
C PHE A 195 8.99 -19.00 -6.96
N TYR A 196 10.07 -18.45 -6.39
CA TYR A 196 10.27 -18.48 -4.95
C TYR A 196 9.20 -17.68 -4.20
N LEU A 197 8.82 -16.50 -4.70
CA LEU A 197 7.73 -15.71 -4.11
C LEU A 197 6.42 -16.50 -4.11
N ILE A 198 6.04 -17.14 -5.21
CA ILE A 198 4.81 -17.93 -5.31
C ILE A 198 4.83 -19.09 -4.31
N ILE A 199 5.96 -19.83 -4.20
CA ILE A 199 6.09 -20.92 -3.24
C ILE A 199 5.98 -20.38 -1.81
N TRP A 200 6.74 -19.35 -1.48
CA TRP A 200 6.75 -18.80 -0.12
C TRP A 200 5.38 -18.26 0.29
N PHE A 201 4.71 -17.50 -0.58
CA PHE A 201 3.35 -17.04 -0.31
C PHE A 201 2.35 -18.20 -0.25
N THR A 202 2.42 -19.16 -1.17
CA THR A 202 1.49 -20.30 -1.18
C THR A 202 1.66 -21.15 0.08
N VAL A 203 2.88 -21.60 0.36
CA VAL A 203 3.16 -22.43 1.56
C VAL A 203 2.88 -21.63 2.83
N GLY A 204 3.32 -20.37 2.90
CA GLY A 204 3.14 -19.50 4.05
C GLY A 204 1.67 -19.24 4.38
N ILE A 205 0.85 -18.89 3.38
CA ILE A 205 -0.59 -18.63 3.56
C ILE A 205 -1.37 -19.89 3.98
N PHE A 206 -0.96 -21.08 3.54
CA PHE A 206 -1.62 -22.32 3.98
C PHE A 206 -1.14 -22.82 5.33
N VAL A 207 0.17 -22.77 5.60
CA VAL A 207 0.78 -23.39 6.78
C VAL A 207 0.67 -22.47 8.01
N ILE A 208 1.09 -21.21 7.88
CA ILE A 208 1.25 -20.32 9.04
C ILE A 208 -0.07 -19.97 9.71
N PRO A 209 -1.12 -19.52 9.01
CA PRO A 209 -2.41 -19.25 9.64
C PRO A 209 -3.01 -20.49 10.29
N SER A 210 -2.85 -21.65 9.65
CA SER A 210 -3.35 -22.93 10.17
C SER A 210 -2.66 -23.34 11.47
N LEU A 211 -1.33 -23.13 11.56
CA LEU A 211 -0.55 -23.39 12.78
C LEU A 211 -0.92 -22.43 13.90
N LEU A 212 -0.94 -21.13 13.61
CA LEU A 212 -1.30 -20.10 14.60
C LEU A 212 -2.71 -20.35 15.16
N LYS A 213 -3.66 -20.72 14.30
CA LYS A 213 -5.04 -21.02 14.69
C LYS A 213 -5.12 -22.27 15.56
N LYS A 214 -4.36 -23.33 15.23
CA LYS A 214 -4.32 -24.59 16.00
C LYS A 214 -3.76 -24.38 17.40
N PHE A 215 -2.72 -23.55 17.54
CA PHE A 215 -2.03 -23.32 18.81
C PHE A 215 -2.49 -22.05 19.54
N ARG A 216 -3.47 -21.31 19.02
CA ARG A 216 -3.97 -20.03 19.55
C ARG A 216 -4.22 -20.05 21.06
N ARG A 217 -4.71 -21.17 21.60
CA ARG A 217 -5.05 -21.33 23.01
C ARG A 217 -3.83 -21.28 23.94
N PHE A 218 -2.63 -21.58 23.41
CA PHE A 218 -1.37 -21.63 24.17
C PHE A 218 -0.49 -20.39 23.92
N ILE A 219 -0.83 -19.56 22.93
CA ILE A 219 0.03 -18.45 22.48
C ILE A 219 -0.33 -17.18 23.26
N GLY A 220 0.49 -16.86 24.30
CA GLY A 220 0.53 -15.53 24.93
C GLY A 220 1.25 -14.51 24.04
N ASP A 221 1.29 -13.24 24.46
CA ASP A 221 1.97 -12.16 23.72
C ASP A 221 3.47 -12.41 23.60
N GLU A 222 4.10 -12.90 24.67
CA GLU A 222 5.53 -13.24 24.70
C GLU A 222 5.88 -14.35 23.69
N LEU A 223 5.13 -15.45 23.70
CA LEU A 223 5.34 -16.55 22.76
C LEU A 223 5.06 -16.11 21.32
N LEU A 224 4.05 -15.28 21.10
CA LEU A 224 3.71 -14.75 19.79
C LEU A 224 4.84 -13.87 19.23
N LEU A 225 5.48 -13.04 20.07
CA LEU A 225 6.66 -12.26 19.70
C LEU A 225 7.81 -13.17 19.27
N ILE A 226 8.11 -14.20 20.06
CA ILE A 226 9.17 -15.17 19.75
C ILE A 226 8.90 -15.88 18.42
N ILE A 227 7.67 -16.34 18.20
CA ILE A 227 7.27 -17.00 16.94
C ILE A 227 7.41 -16.01 15.77
N ALA A 228 6.92 -14.78 15.90
CA ALA A 228 6.99 -13.77 14.85
C ALA A 228 8.43 -13.42 14.48
N MET A 229 9.29 -13.21 15.47
CA MET A 229 10.72 -12.94 15.22
C MET A 229 11.47 -14.15 14.69
N GLY A 230 11.15 -15.34 15.19
CA GLY A 230 11.70 -16.61 14.68
C GLY A 230 11.36 -16.84 13.20
N LEU A 231 10.10 -16.60 12.82
CA LEU A 231 9.66 -16.65 11.43
C LEU A 231 10.34 -15.55 10.57
N CYS A 232 10.49 -14.34 11.12
CA CYS A 232 11.17 -13.23 10.46
C CYS A 232 12.61 -13.60 10.08
N PHE A 233 13.43 -13.98 11.05
CA PHE A 233 14.83 -14.33 10.80
C PHE A 233 14.98 -15.65 10.03
N GLY A 234 14.12 -16.63 10.28
CA GLY A 234 14.10 -17.89 9.54
C GLY A 234 13.84 -17.66 8.05
N MET A 235 12.84 -16.85 7.71
CA MET A 235 12.53 -16.53 6.31
C MET A 235 13.59 -15.62 5.66
N ALA A 236 14.17 -14.68 6.41
CA ALA A 236 15.31 -13.89 5.95
C ALA A 236 16.49 -14.77 5.57
N THR A 237 16.84 -15.76 6.41
CA THR A 237 17.90 -16.73 6.15
C THR A 237 17.57 -17.61 4.94
N LEU A 238 16.33 -18.10 4.85
CA LEU A 238 15.85 -18.88 3.69
C LEU A 238 15.96 -18.10 2.38
N ALA A 239 15.66 -16.81 2.40
CA ALA A 239 15.80 -15.94 1.23
C ALA A 239 17.26 -15.84 0.78
N VAL A 240 18.21 -15.68 1.70
CA VAL A 240 19.65 -15.65 1.37
C VAL A 240 20.11 -16.97 0.78
N TRP A 241 19.71 -18.12 1.31
CA TRP A 241 20.03 -19.43 0.74
C TRP A 241 19.47 -19.61 -0.68
N SER A 242 18.34 -18.93 -0.97
CA SER A 242 17.76 -18.94 -2.32
C SER A 242 18.42 -17.93 -3.28
N GLY A 243 19.39 -17.13 -2.79
CA GLY A 243 20.11 -16.11 -3.55
C GLY A 243 19.40 -14.75 -3.59
N PHE A 244 18.59 -14.42 -2.56
CA PHE A 244 17.92 -13.14 -2.42
C PHE A 244 18.41 -12.38 -1.18
N SER A 245 17.92 -11.15 -0.96
CA SER A 245 18.29 -10.34 0.20
C SER A 245 17.57 -10.78 1.48
N LEU A 246 18.20 -10.57 2.66
CA LEU A 246 17.59 -10.73 3.97
C LEU A 246 16.29 -9.92 4.07
N ALA A 247 16.33 -8.73 3.55
CA ALA A 247 15.23 -7.75 3.53
C ALA A 247 13.97 -8.29 2.85
N LEU A 248 14.11 -8.95 1.69
CA LEU A 248 13.01 -9.58 0.97
C LEU A 248 12.34 -10.67 1.80
N GLY A 249 13.14 -11.56 2.41
CA GLY A 249 12.59 -12.64 3.23
C GLY A 249 11.77 -12.12 4.40
N ALA A 250 12.28 -11.13 5.10
CA ALA A 250 11.58 -10.47 6.21
C ALA A 250 10.26 -9.83 5.77
N PHE A 251 10.26 -9.11 4.65
CA PHE A 251 9.04 -8.51 4.10
C PHE A 251 7.99 -9.57 3.71
N VAL A 252 8.39 -10.63 3.03
CA VAL A 252 7.48 -11.69 2.58
C VAL A 252 6.76 -12.34 3.76
N ILE A 253 7.50 -12.72 4.81
CA ILE A 253 6.89 -13.34 5.98
C ILE A 253 5.99 -12.36 6.75
N GLY A 254 6.37 -11.08 6.84
CA GLY A 254 5.53 -10.02 7.38
C GLY A 254 4.21 -9.92 6.62
N SER A 255 4.26 -9.91 5.30
CA SER A 255 3.07 -9.85 4.41
C SER A 255 2.17 -11.10 4.55
N ILE A 256 2.74 -12.27 4.77
CA ILE A 256 1.98 -13.50 5.04
C ILE A 256 1.26 -13.39 6.38
N LEU A 257 1.96 -12.94 7.42
CA LEU A 257 1.39 -12.75 8.75
C LEU A 257 0.34 -11.63 8.78
N ALA A 258 0.45 -10.61 7.93
CA ALA A 258 -0.54 -9.55 7.78
C ALA A 258 -1.94 -10.05 7.42
N GLY A 259 -2.04 -11.18 6.70
CA GLY A 259 -3.30 -11.84 6.36
C GLY A 259 -3.94 -12.63 7.51
N THR A 260 -3.21 -12.89 8.60
CA THR A 260 -3.67 -13.75 9.71
C THR A 260 -4.57 -13.02 10.69
N THR A 261 -5.34 -13.78 11.48
CA THR A 261 -6.20 -13.24 12.55
C THR A 261 -5.43 -12.62 13.70
N GLU A 262 -4.16 -12.99 13.89
CA GLU A 262 -3.29 -12.46 14.92
C GLU A 262 -2.46 -11.23 14.45
N ALA A 263 -2.67 -10.78 13.20
CA ALA A 263 -1.87 -9.72 12.57
C ALA A 263 -1.82 -8.42 13.41
N GLU A 264 -2.97 -7.95 13.93
CA GLU A 264 -3.02 -6.73 14.76
C GLU A 264 -2.29 -6.90 16.09
N ARG A 265 -2.42 -8.10 16.67
CA ARG A 265 -1.73 -8.42 17.91
C ARG A 265 -0.22 -8.50 17.67
N ILE A 266 0.22 -9.12 16.57
CA ILE A 266 1.63 -9.16 16.16
C ILE A 266 2.14 -7.74 15.89
N GLU A 267 1.42 -6.93 15.13
CA GLU A 267 1.78 -5.55 14.82
C GLU A 267 1.99 -4.73 16.10
N ARG A 268 1.07 -4.83 17.07
CA ARG A 268 1.17 -4.12 18.36
C ARG A 268 2.40 -4.53 19.18
N ILE A 269 2.71 -5.83 19.26
CA ILE A 269 3.86 -6.31 20.05
C ILE A 269 5.20 -6.10 19.32
N ILE A 270 5.20 -6.02 18.00
CA ILE A 270 6.40 -5.75 17.18
C ILE A 270 6.72 -4.26 17.10
N THR A 271 5.74 -3.37 17.26
CA THR A 271 5.97 -1.90 17.15
C THR A 271 7.12 -1.40 18.01
N PRO A 272 7.23 -1.73 19.31
CA PRO A 272 8.39 -1.31 20.12
C PRO A 272 9.72 -1.87 19.60
N VAL A 273 9.71 -3.09 19.08
CA VAL A 273 10.92 -3.73 18.51
C VAL A 273 11.31 -3.03 17.21
N LYS A 274 10.32 -2.72 16.36
CA LYS A 274 10.53 -1.92 15.14
C LYS A 274 11.13 -0.55 15.45
N ASP A 275 10.59 0.15 16.44
CA ASP A 275 11.06 1.48 16.81
C ASP A 275 12.51 1.44 17.33
N LEU A 276 12.85 0.44 18.16
CA LEU A 276 14.20 0.21 18.64
C LEU A 276 15.18 -0.05 17.48
N PHE A 277 14.88 -1.05 16.65
CA PHE A 277 15.77 -1.44 15.54
C PHE A 277 15.75 -0.42 14.39
N GLY A 278 14.67 0.35 14.24
CA GLY A 278 14.61 1.49 13.35
C GLY A 278 15.61 2.58 13.77
N ALA A 279 15.66 2.93 15.05
CA ALA A 279 16.66 3.88 15.56
C ALA A 279 18.08 3.37 15.34
N VAL A 280 18.33 2.07 15.60
CA VAL A 280 19.63 1.43 15.34
C VAL A 280 20.00 1.52 13.85
N PHE A 281 19.07 1.23 12.96
CA PHE A 281 19.28 1.34 11.52
C PHE A 281 19.67 2.76 11.09
N PHE A 282 18.86 3.77 11.45
CA PHE A 282 19.10 5.14 11.00
C PHE A 282 20.37 5.75 11.58
N ILE A 283 20.73 5.41 12.83
CA ILE A 283 22.02 5.82 13.40
C ILE A 283 23.17 5.14 12.64
N SER A 284 23.07 3.85 12.40
CA SER A 284 24.08 3.13 11.62
C SER A 284 24.24 3.70 10.21
N VAL A 285 23.12 4.06 9.55
CA VAL A 285 23.13 4.78 8.26
C VAL A 285 23.91 6.09 8.37
N GLY A 286 23.64 6.87 9.40
CA GLY A 286 24.35 8.13 9.66
C GLY A 286 25.87 7.92 9.90
N MET A 287 26.23 6.89 10.68
CA MET A 287 27.64 6.56 10.96
C MET A 287 28.43 6.11 9.72
N MET A 288 27.76 5.56 8.71
CA MET A 288 28.40 5.13 7.44
C MET A 288 28.75 6.33 6.54
N VAL A 289 28.29 7.52 6.86
CA VAL A 289 28.52 8.72 6.04
C VAL A 289 29.91 9.32 6.34
N ASP A 290 30.68 9.54 5.29
CA ASP A 290 31.99 10.18 5.35
C ASP A 290 31.85 11.68 5.09
N PRO A 291 32.16 12.55 6.08
CA PRO A 291 32.07 14.01 5.94
C PRO A 291 32.98 14.57 4.85
N VAL A 292 34.16 13.97 4.63
CA VAL A 292 35.13 14.43 3.64
C VAL A 292 34.60 14.14 2.24
N LEU A 293 34.04 12.96 2.03
CA LEU A 293 33.37 12.61 0.76
C LEU A 293 32.16 13.52 0.49
N MET A 294 31.38 13.87 1.52
CA MET A 294 30.27 14.81 1.38
C MET A 294 30.73 16.19 0.91
N TRP A 295 31.81 16.72 1.52
CA TRP A 295 32.34 18.02 1.16
C TRP A 295 32.85 18.05 -0.27
N HIS A 296 33.59 17.03 -0.68
CA HIS A 296 34.09 16.90 -2.07
C HIS A 296 32.96 16.76 -3.09
N ASN A 297 31.83 16.14 -2.72
CA ASN A 297 30.69 15.94 -3.61
C ASN A 297 29.54 16.93 -3.35
N ALA A 298 29.79 18.04 -2.63
CA ALA A 298 28.75 19.00 -2.25
C ALA A 298 27.95 19.53 -3.47
N GLY A 299 28.62 19.76 -4.61
CA GLY A 299 27.96 20.15 -5.85
C GLY A 299 26.99 19.08 -6.38
N ILE A 300 27.39 17.80 -6.35
CA ILE A 300 26.56 16.67 -6.76
C ILE A 300 25.37 16.50 -5.80
N ILE A 301 25.59 16.65 -4.50
CA ILE A 301 24.54 16.57 -3.47
C ILE A 301 23.50 17.67 -3.70
N LEU A 302 23.93 18.91 -3.92
CA LEU A 302 23.02 20.02 -4.18
C LEU A 302 22.25 19.83 -5.49
N LEU A 303 22.93 19.41 -6.56
CA LEU A 303 22.31 19.08 -7.84
C LEU A 303 21.23 18.00 -7.67
N LEU A 304 21.54 16.89 -7.01
CA LEU A 304 20.59 15.81 -6.79
C LEU A 304 19.44 16.24 -5.88
N ALA A 305 19.68 17.06 -4.85
CA ALA A 305 18.61 17.59 -4.02
C ALA A 305 17.62 18.44 -4.85
N VAL A 306 18.13 19.30 -5.73
CA VAL A 306 17.29 20.08 -6.66
C VAL A 306 16.55 19.18 -7.63
N VAL A 307 17.22 18.19 -8.22
CA VAL A 307 16.64 17.20 -9.15
C VAL A 307 15.49 16.44 -8.48
N VAL A 308 15.69 15.99 -7.23
CA VAL A 308 14.65 15.29 -6.46
C VAL A 308 13.45 16.19 -6.24
N VAL A 309 13.66 17.39 -5.72
CA VAL A 309 12.56 18.32 -5.40
C VAL A 309 11.79 18.70 -6.66
N VAL A 310 12.47 19.12 -7.72
CA VAL A 310 11.84 19.52 -8.97
C VAL A 310 11.16 18.34 -9.66
N GLY A 311 11.82 17.19 -9.69
CA GLY A 311 11.28 15.97 -10.30
C GLY A 311 10.03 15.48 -9.58
N MET A 312 10.07 15.41 -8.25
CA MET A 312 8.92 14.95 -7.44
C MET A 312 7.73 15.92 -7.55
N ILE A 313 7.96 17.23 -7.50
CA ILE A 313 6.90 18.22 -7.75
C ILE A 313 6.31 18.03 -9.15
N THR A 314 7.16 17.90 -10.17
CA THR A 314 6.73 17.80 -11.57
C THR A 314 5.94 16.51 -11.82
N PHE A 315 6.55 15.35 -11.53
CA PHE A 315 5.90 14.06 -11.79
C PHE A 315 4.73 13.79 -10.85
N GLY A 316 4.80 14.24 -9.59
CA GLY A 316 3.70 14.15 -8.64
C GLY A 316 2.50 14.99 -9.08
N THR A 317 2.72 16.25 -9.45
CA THR A 317 1.68 17.13 -10.00
C THR A 317 1.12 16.58 -11.31
N PHE A 318 2.00 16.19 -12.25
CA PHE A 318 1.59 15.64 -13.54
C PHE A 318 0.77 14.36 -13.38
N GLY A 319 1.21 13.43 -12.55
CA GLY A 319 0.49 12.18 -12.27
C GLY A 319 -0.92 12.42 -11.70
N MET A 320 -1.03 13.37 -10.75
CA MET A 320 -2.33 13.76 -10.20
C MET A 320 -3.24 14.43 -11.23
N VAL A 321 -2.71 15.29 -12.11
CA VAL A 321 -3.48 15.92 -13.19
C VAL A 321 -3.96 14.87 -14.20
N VAL A 322 -3.09 13.96 -14.63
CA VAL A 322 -3.45 12.88 -15.56
C VAL A 322 -4.55 11.98 -14.99
N THR A 323 -4.59 11.81 -13.67
CA THR A 323 -5.64 11.04 -12.99
C THR A 323 -6.92 11.83 -12.71
N GLY A 324 -7.06 13.04 -13.27
CA GLY A 324 -8.28 13.83 -13.20
C GLY A 324 -8.42 14.69 -11.96
N GLN A 325 -7.35 14.92 -11.20
CA GLN A 325 -7.41 15.79 -10.04
C GLN A 325 -7.29 17.27 -10.45
N PRO A 326 -7.99 18.19 -9.75
CA PRO A 326 -7.84 19.63 -9.98
C PRO A 326 -6.38 20.07 -9.81
N LEU A 327 -5.92 21.03 -10.64
CA LEU A 327 -4.53 21.50 -10.62
C LEU A 327 -4.07 21.94 -9.23
N LYS A 328 -4.92 22.59 -8.45
CA LYS A 328 -4.64 22.99 -7.06
C LYS A 328 -4.27 21.76 -6.21
N THR A 329 -5.15 20.78 -6.18
CA THR A 329 -4.95 19.52 -5.43
C THR A 329 -3.71 18.76 -5.94
N ALA A 330 -3.50 18.74 -7.25
CA ALA A 330 -2.35 18.11 -7.87
C ALA A 330 -1.03 18.74 -7.42
N MET A 331 -0.95 20.08 -7.42
CA MET A 331 0.24 20.79 -6.96
C MET A 331 0.46 20.64 -5.46
N GLU A 332 -0.58 20.79 -4.62
CA GLU A 332 -0.48 20.55 -3.17
C GLU A 332 0.04 19.14 -2.88
N SER A 333 -0.40 18.15 -3.66
CA SER A 333 0.07 16.76 -3.53
C SER A 333 1.53 16.59 -3.97
N GLY A 334 1.91 17.12 -5.13
CA GLY A 334 3.28 17.03 -5.64
C GLY A 334 4.32 17.69 -4.73
N PHE A 335 3.98 18.85 -4.14
CA PHE A 335 4.83 19.55 -3.18
C PHE A 335 5.01 18.81 -1.85
N CYS A 336 4.11 17.87 -1.50
CA CYS A 336 4.27 17.02 -0.33
C CYS A 336 5.30 15.90 -0.54
N LEU A 337 5.55 15.47 -1.78
CA LEU A 337 6.37 14.30 -2.09
C LEU A 337 7.86 14.63 -2.28
N THR A 338 8.33 15.81 -1.90
CA THR A 338 9.64 16.40 -2.26
C THR A 338 10.86 15.80 -1.55
N GLN A 339 10.71 14.86 -0.63
CA GLN A 339 11.83 14.26 0.13
C GLN A 339 12.10 12.82 -0.28
N ILE A 340 13.34 12.40 -0.08
CA ILE A 340 13.76 11.01 -0.22
C ILE A 340 13.38 10.22 1.02
N GLY A 341 12.72 9.06 0.81
CA GLY A 341 12.25 8.17 1.86
C GLY A 341 13.27 7.16 2.39
N GLU A 342 12.85 6.40 3.39
CA GLU A 342 13.64 5.36 4.03
C GLU A 342 14.00 4.18 3.11
N PHE A 343 13.16 3.89 2.12
CA PHE A 343 13.46 2.86 1.12
C PHE A 343 14.70 3.15 0.29
N SER A 344 15.03 4.42 0.09
CA SER A 344 16.24 4.83 -0.61
C SER A 344 17.51 4.37 0.13
N PHE A 345 17.51 4.41 1.46
CA PHE A 345 18.61 3.89 2.27
C PHE A 345 18.67 2.37 2.20
N ILE A 346 17.52 1.70 2.18
CA ILE A 346 17.44 0.24 2.06
C ILE A 346 18.00 -0.22 0.70
N ILE A 347 17.61 0.46 -0.38
CA ILE A 347 18.14 0.21 -1.73
C ILE A 347 19.64 0.47 -1.78
N ALA A 348 20.11 1.60 -1.21
CA ALA A 348 21.51 1.96 -1.17
C ALA A 348 22.35 0.94 -0.37
N THR A 349 21.87 0.54 0.81
CA THR A 349 22.54 -0.47 1.65
C THR A 349 22.60 -1.82 0.93
N THR A 350 21.51 -2.25 0.30
CA THR A 350 21.45 -3.49 -0.44
C THR A 350 22.42 -3.49 -1.63
N GLY A 351 22.47 -2.40 -2.41
CA GLY A 351 23.40 -2.26 -3.53
C GLY A 351 24.86 -2.23 -3.08
N THR A 352 25.16 -1.61 -1.94
CA THR A 352 26.50 -1.60 -1.33
C THR A 352 26.90 -3.00 -0.87
N GLN A 353 26.01 -3.75 -0.22
CA GLN A 353 26.26 -5.13 0.23
C GLN A 353 26.49 -6.09 -0.92
N LEU A 354 25.77 -5.93 -2.03
CA LEU A 354 25.96 -6.71 -3.25
C LEU A 354 27.21 -6.28 -4.04
N GLY A 355 27.91 -5.24 -3.60
CA GLY A 355 29.15 -4.77 -4.21
C GLY A 355 28.98 -4.20 -5.62
N VAL A 356 27.79 -3.67 -5.93
CA VAL A 356 27.45 -3.11 -7.24
C VAL A 356 27.36 -1.58 -7.24
N LEU A 357 27.26 -0.95 -6.08
CA LEU A 357 27.23 0.50 -5.95
C LEU A 357 28.62 1.09 -5.73
N GLY A 358 28.90 2.18 -6.44
CA GLY A 358 30.08 3.00 -6.23
C GLY A 358 30.13 3.55 -4.79
N LYS A 359 31.33 3.56 -4.19
CA LYS A 359 31.55 3.94 -2.77
C LYS A 359 30.98 5.31 -2.39
N ASN A 360 30.86 6.22 -3.35
CA ASN A 360 30.43 7.60 -3.09
C ASN A 360 28.91 7.78 -3.12
N ILE A 361 28.13 6.87 -3.74
CA ILE A 361 26.70 7.06 -3.96
C ILE A 361 25.93 7.00 -2.65
N TYR A 362 26.27 6.06 -1.77
CA TYR A 362 25.59 5.92 -0.47
C TYR A 362 25.65 7.20 0.39
N PRO A 363 26.81 7.79 0.67
CA PRO A 363 26.90 9.05 1.42
C PRO A 363 26.17 10.21 0.75
N ILE A 364 26.20 10.29 -0.59
CA ILE A 364 25.53 11.32 -1.36
C ILE A 364 24.00 11.23 -1.14
N ILE A 365 23.41 10.04 -1.27
CA ILE A 365 21.97 9.85 -1.10
C ILE A 365 21.52 10.15 0.34
N VAL A 366 22.30 9.76 1.34
CA VAL A 366 22.00 10.11 2.74
C VAL A 366 21.99 11.63 2.92
N ALA A 367 22.97 12.33 2.39
CA ALA A 367 23.03 13.79 2.44
C ALA A 367 21.85 14.47 1.74
N VAL A 368 21.51 14.00 0.53
CA VAL A 368 20.36 14.51 -0.24
C VAL A 368 19.06 14.29 0.54
N SER A 369 18.89 13.12 1.17
CA SER A 369 17.71 12.83 1.98
C SER A 369 17.60 13.74 3.20
N VAL A 370 18.69 13.99 3.91
CA VAL A 370 18.72 14.92 5.06
C VAL A 370 18.30 16.33 4.62
N ILE A 371 18.86 16.83 3.53
CA ILE A 371 18.55 18.15 2.98
C ILE A 371 17.07 18.21 2.57
N THR A 372 16.61 17.28 1.76
CA THR A 372 15.23 17.28 1.26
C THR A 372 14.21 17.13 2.40
N THR A 373 14.49 16.30 3.40
CA THR A 373 13.65 16.13 4.59
C THR A 373 13.55 17.42 5.41
N PHE A 374 14.68 18.11 5.62
CA PHE A 374 14.70 19.37 6.38
C PHE A 374 13.86 20.46 5.70
N PHE A 375 13.90 20.54 4.36
CA PHE A 375 13.15 21.53 3.60
C PHE A 375 11.71 21.14 3.28
N THR A 376 11.27 19.91 3.55
CA THR A 376 9.91 19.44 3.23
C THR A 376 8.79 20.34 3.77
N PRO A 377 8.78 20.78 5.04
CA PRO A 377 7.73 21.67 5.55
C PRO A 377 7.70 23.02 4.82
N PHE A 378 8.84 23.49 4.35
CA PHE A 378 8.94 24.71 3.55
C PHE A 378 8.28 24.53 2.17
N PHE A 379 8.60 23.43 1.46
CA PHE A 379 8.00 23.15 0.17
C PHE A 379 6.48 22.96 0.27
N ILE A 380 5.98 22.25 1.29
CA ILE A 380 4.53 22.09 1.51
C ILE A 380 3.84 23.47 1.64
N LYS A 381 4.43 24.42 2.36
CA LYS A 381 3.89 25.78 2.49
C LYS A 381 3.91 26.54 1.17
N GLN A 382 4.87 26.29 0.30
CA GLN A 382 5.02 26.98 -0.99
C GLN A 382 4.06 26.45 -2.07
N ALA A 383 3.37 25.32 -1.84
CA ALA A 383 2.44 24.73 -2.79
C ALA A 383 1.34 25.72 -3.24
N LEU A 384 0.69 26.38 -2.29
CA LEU A 384 -0.41 27.30 -2.56
C LEU A 384 0.05 28.61 -3.25
N PRO A 385 1.11 29.31 -2.79
CA PRO A 385 1.69 30.43 -3.50
C PRO A 385 2.10 30.09 -4.94
N CYS A 386 2.76 28.95 -5.13
CA CYS A 386 3.17 28.48 -6.44
C CYS A 386 1.97 28.18 -7.36
N TYR A 387 0.94 27.52 -6.84
CA TYR A 387 -0.31 27.33 -7.57
C TYR A 387 -0.93 28.67 -8.01
N ASN A 388 -1.02 29.64 -7.11
CA ASN A 388 -1.60 30.95 -7.42
C ASN A 388 -0.78 31.69 -8.50
N TRP A 389 0.54 31.55 -8.48
CA TRP A 389 1.42 32.09 -9.50
C TRP A 389 1.20 31.40 -10.86
N VAL A 390 1.18 30.06 -10.89
CA VAL A 390 0.92 29.29 -12.10
C VAL A 390 -0.46 29.61 -12.67
N ALA A 391 -1.51 29.64 -11.83
CA ALA A 391 -2.88 29.91 -12.25
C ALA A 391 -3.05 31.31 -12.88
N ARG A 392 -2.27 32.31 -12.42
CA ARG A 392 -2.28 33.67 -13.02
C ARG A 392 -1.58 33.77 -14.37
N HIS A 393 -0.58 32.88 -14.61
CA HIS A 393 0.21 32.90 -15.84
C HIS A 393 -0.24 31.84 -16.85
N LEU A 394 -1.13 30.97 -16.46
CA LEU A 394 -1.65 29.93 -17.35
C LEU A 394 -2.61 30.56 -18.37
N PRO A 395 -2.45 30.31 -19.68
CA PRO A 395 -3.41 30.78 -20.68
C PRO A 395 -4.81 30.26 -20.39
N GLU A 396 -5.85 31.11 -20.53
CA GLU A 396 -7.24 30.75 -20.23
C GLU A 396 -7.69 29.41 -20.88
N LYS A 397 -7.23 29.14 -22.10
CA LYS A 397 -7.52 27.89 -22.82
C LYS A 397 -7.08 26.64 -22.04
N TRP A 398 -5.91 26.69 -21.40
CA TRP A 398 -5.39 25.57 -20.59
C TRP A 398 -6.11 25.48 -19.24
N GLY A 399 -6.48 26.61 -18.64
CA GLY A 399 -7.28 26.64 -17.42
C GLY A 399 -8.64 25.96 -17.62
N VAL A 400 -9.37 26.36 -18.66
CA VAL A 400 -10.68 25.76 -19.02
C VAL A 400 -10.55 24.28 -19.39
N LEU A 401 -9.49 23.88 -20.11
CA LEU A 401 -9.23 22.46 -20.43
C LEU A 401 -8.98 21.62 -19.18
N LEU A 402 -8.15 22.09 -18.26
CA LEU A 402 -7.83 21.36 -17.02
C LEU A 402 -9.04 21.26 -16.08
N GLU A 403 -9.82 22.35 -15.95
CA GLU A 403 -11.05 22.32 -15.18
C GLU A 403 -12.11 21.44 -15.83
N GLY A 404 -12.28 21.51 -17.14
CA GLY A 404 -13.20 20.66 -17.90
C GLY A 404 -12.83 19.18 -17.78
N TYR A 405 -11.53 18.86 -17.86
CA TYR A 405 -11.02 17.50 -17.67
C TYR A 405 -11.29 16.97 -16.25
N SER A 406 -11.00 17.77 -15.23
CA SER A 406 -11.25 17.43 -13.83
C SER A 406 -12.75 17.27 -13.53
N LYS A 407 -13.62 18.16 -14.04
CA LYS A 407 -15.07 18.06 -13.92
C LYS A 407 -15.62 16.82 -14.62
N ASN A 408 -15.17 16.53 -15.83
CA ASN A 408 -15.58 15.33 -16.58
C ASN A 408 -15.11 14.03 -15.90
N ALA A 409 -13.93 14.02 -15.29
CA ALA A 409 -13.44 12.89 -14.51
C ALA A 409 -14.27 12.67 -13.24
N ALA A 410 -14.72 13.75 -12.58
CA ALA A 410 -15.58 13.71 -11.40
C ALA A 410 -17.05 13.36 -11.74
N HIS A 411 -17.55 13.77 -12.92
CA HIS A 411 -18.93 13.55 -13.35
C HIS A 411 -19.11 12.30 -14.23
N SER A 412 -18.05 11.52 -14.46
CA SER A 412 -18.18 10.23 -15.11
C SER A 412 -18.90 9.24 -14.20
N GLU A 413 -20.19 9.49 -13.94
CA GLU A 413 -21.12 8.44 -13.50
C GLU A 413 -21.07 7.36 -14.59
N MET A 414 -20.21 6.38 -14.41
CA MET A 414 -20.21 5.19 -15.25
C MET A 414 -21.57 4.53 -15.10
N SER A 415 -22.32 4.39 -16.19
CA SER A 415 -23.57 3.63 -16.20
C SER A 415 -23.32 2.30 -15.49
N GLN A 416 -24.30 1.78 -14.74
CA GLN A 416 -24.20 0.51 -14.01
C GLN A 416 -23.59 -0.62 -14.88
N SER A 417 -23.96 -0.66 -16.15
CA SER A 417 -23.41 -1.58 -17.14
C SER A 417 -21.88 -1.40 -17.35
N ARG A 418 -21.37 -0.18 -17.38
CA ARG A 418 -19.94 0.10 -17.54
C ARG A 418 -19.14 -0.27 -16.29
N GLN A 419 -19.71 -0.07 -15.09
CA GLN A 419 -19.10 -0.51 -13.84
C GLN A 419 -19.01 -2.03 -13.73
N LEU A 420 -20.07 -2.75 -14.12
CA LEU A 420 -20.08 -4.22 -14.19
C LEU A 420 -19.04 -4.73 -15.18
N TRP A 421 -18.93 -4.12 -16.37
CA TRP A 421 -17.90 -4.45 -17.34
C TRP A 421 -16.49 -4.23 -16.80
N HIS A 422 -16.21 -3.11 -16.15
CA HIS A 422 -14.91 -2.86 -15.52
C HIS A 422 -14.58 -3.91 -14.46
N LYS A 423 -15.52 -4.31 -13.62
CA LYS A 423 -15.34 -5.38 -12.63
C LYS A 423 -15.01 -6.72 -13.30
N VAL A 424 -15.71 -7.09 -14.34
CA VAL A 424 -15.51 -8.35 -15.09
C VAL A 424 -14.16 -8.36 -15.81
N VAL A 425 -13.83 -7.29 -16.56
CA VAL A 425 -12.57 -7.18 -17.30
C VAL A 425 -11.38 -7.15 -16.34
N ARG A 426 -11.44 -6.38 -15.25
CA ARG A 426 -10.40 -6.32 -14.23
C ARG A 426 -10.17 -7.70 -13.62
N ARG A 427 -11.21 -8.41 -13.23
CA ARG A 427 -11.12 -9.76 -12.67
C ARG A 427 -10.48 -10.73 -13.66
N TYR A 428 -10.91 -10.67 -14.92
CA TYR A 428 -10.34 -11.47 -16.00
C TYR A 428 -8.85 -11.21 -16.16
N LEU A 429 -8.42 -9.94 -16.26
CA LEU A 429 -7.01 -9.57 -16.42
C LEU A 429 -6.18 -10.02 -15.24
N ILE A 430 -6.65 -9.83 -14.01
CA ILE A 430 -5.95 -10.29 -12.79
C ILE A 430 -5.78 -11.81 -12.83
N THR A 431 -6.84 -12.56 -13.15
CA THR A 431 -6.79 -14.02 -13.23
C THR A 431 -5.82 -14.49 -14.31
N LEU A 432 -5.89 -13.88 -15.50
CA LEU A 432 -5.01 -14.18 -16.62
C LEU A 432 -3.53 -13.97 -16.22
N VAL A 433 -3.20 -12.80 -15.66
CA VAL A 433 -1.84 -12.45 -15.25
C VAL A 433 -1.36 -13.38 -14.15
N VAL A 434 -2.12 -13.58 -13.08
CA VAL A 434 -1.73 -14.41 -11.94
C VAL A 434 -1.45 -15.86 -12.39
N TYR A 435 -2.36 -16.47 -13.12
CA TYR A 435 -2.14 -17.85 -13.58
C TYR A 435 -1.01 -17.96 -14.59
N THR A 436 -0.85 -16.98 -15.49
CA THR A 436 0.31 -16.95 -16.39
C THR A 436 1.62 -16.88 -15.63
N VAL A 437 1.72 -16.01 -14.62
CA VAL A 437 2.92 -15.90 -13.76
C VAL A 437 3.17 -17.20 -13.00
N VAL A 438 2.14 -17.86 -12.46
CA VAL A 438 2.26 -19.16 -11.79
C VAL A 438 2.77 -20.25 -12.74
N VAL A 439 2.23 -20.30 -13.96
CA VAL A 439 2.67 -21.27 -14.98
C VAL A 439 4.14 -21.06 -15.35
N ILE A 440 4.52 -19.81 -15.59
CA ILE A 440 5.91 -19.44 -15.89
C ILE A 440 6.84 -19.77 -14.71
N ALA A 441 6.41 -19.50 -13.48
CA ALA A 441 7.20 -19.82 -12.29
C ALA A 441 7.39 -21.33 -12.09
N LEU A 442 6.36 -22.14 -12.34
CA LEU A 442 6.46 -23.60 -12.28
C LEU A 442 7.39 -24.19 -13.36
N TRP A 443 7.65 -23.44 -14.43
CA TRP A 443 8.59 -23.84 -15.47
C TRP A 443 10.00 -24.04 -14.92
N PHE A 444 10.45 -23.21 -13.99
CA PHE A 444 11.79 -23.27 -13.40
C PHE A 444 12.10 -24.63 -12.73
N PRO A 445 11.30 -25.13 -11.76
CA PRO A 445 11.55 -26.42 -11.13
C PRO A 445 11.32 -27.59 -12.10
N ILE A 446 10.39 -27.46 -13.04
CA ILE A 446 10.17 -28.50 -14.04
C ILE A 446 11.45 -28.71 -14.86
N ARG A 447 12.07 -27.61 -15.31
CA ARG A 447 13.29 -27.65 -16.14
C ARG A 447 14.54 -28.10 -15.37
N HIS A 448 14.69 -27.63 -14.12
CA HIS A 448 15.93 -27.84 -13.35
C HIS A 448 15.90 -29.03 -12.39
N ILE A 449 14.73 -29.53 -12.04
CA ILE A 449 14.55 -30.63 -11.08
C ILE A 449 13.85 -31.82 -11.75
N VAL A 450 12.64 -31.62 -12.29
CA VAL A 450 11.80 -32.72 -12.78
C VAL A 450 12.35 -33.35 -14.03
N MET A 451 12.77 -32.53 -15.00
CA MET A 451 13.35 -33.04 -16.28
C MET A 451 14.65 -33.80 -16.07
N PRO A 452 15.67 -33.29 -15.35
CA PRO A 452 16.91 -34.06 -15.12
C PRO A 452 16.67 -35.39 -14.41
N LEU A 453 15.83 -35.39 -13.35
CA LEU A 453 15.49 -36.60 -12.60
C LEU A 453 14.85 -37.68 -13.48
N ILE A 454 13.99 -37.32 -14.42
CA ILE A 454 13.35 -38.27 -15.33
C ILE A 454 14.34 -38.71 -16.42
N TYR A 455 15.23 -37.82 -16.88
CA TYR A 455 16.27 -38.17 -17.91
C TYR A 455 17.34 -39.10 -17.35
N GLU A 456 17.70 -38.98 -16.08
CA GLU A 456 18.59 -39.91 -15.41
C GLU A 456 17.96 -41.28 -15.24
N ALA A 457 16.67 -41.34 -14.92
CA ALA A 457 15.93 -42.59 -14.71
C ALA A 457 15.62 -43.32 -16.05
N ILE A 458 15.28 -42.58 -17.11
CA ILE A 458 14.82 -43.12 -18.39
C ILE A 458 15.50 -42.34 -19.54
N PRO A 459 16.68 -42.77 -20.02
CA PRO A 459 17.36 -42.09 -21.12
C PRO A 459 16.64 -42.33 -22.46
N GLY A 460 16.64 -41.30 -23.35
CA GLY A 460 16.12 -41.41 -24.71
C GLY A 460 14.80 -40.68 -24.97
N HIS A 461 14.12 -41.01 -26.08
CA HIS A 461 12.89 -40.35 -26.51
C HIS A 461 11.72 -40.49 -25.52
N TRP A 462 11.60 -41.65 -24.87
CA TRP A 462 10.56 -41.95 -23.91
C TRP A 462 10.71 -41.14 -22.62
N GLY A 463 11.92 -40.90 -22.16
CA GLY A 463 12.20 -40.04 -21.01
C GLY A 463 11.81 -38.58 -21.27
N ARG A 464 12.07 -38.08 -22.49
CA ARG A 464 11.64 -36.72 -22.87
C ARG A 464 10.12 -36.57 -22.91
N LEU A 465 9.42 -37.56 -23.47
CA LEU A 465 7.98 -37.57 -23.52
C LEU A 465 7.34 -37.64 -22.12
N LEU A 466 7.89 -38.52 -21.27
CA LEU A 466 7.41 -38.67 -19.89
C LEU A 466 7.63 -37.38 -19.07
N ALA A 467 8.81 -36.77 -19.20
CA ALA A 467 9.14 -35.50 -18.56
C ALA A 467 8.21 -34.38 -18.99
N ALA A 468 7.91 -34.31 -20.30
CA ALA A 468 6.98 -33.34 -20.86
C ALA A 468 5.56 -33.55 -20.32
N LEU A 469 5.09 -34.79 -20.22
CA LEU A 469 3.75 -35.10 -19.69
C LEU A 469 3.63 -34.85 -18.19
N CYS A 470 4.64 -35.25 -17.38
CA CYS A 470 4.67 -35.00 -15.95
C CYS A 470 4.67 -33.49 -15.63
N GLY A 471 5.52 -32.75 -16.29
CA GLY A 471 5.57 -31.30 -16.14
C GLY A 471 4.26 -30.62 -16.60
N PHE A 472 3.68 -31.06 -17.71
CA PHE A 472 2.36 -30.60 -18.16
C PHE A 472 1.27 -30.90 -17.13
N GLY A 473 1.29 -32.09 -16.53
CA GLY A 473 0.36 -32.45 -15.46
C GLY A 473 0.38 -31.50 -14.29
N LEU A 474 1.60 -31.04 -13.88
CA LEU A 474 1.76 -30.05 -12.81
C LEU A 474 1.19 -28.66 -13.17
N VAL A 475 1.32 -28.26 -14.43
CA VAL A 475 0.90 -26.94 -14.92
C VAL A 475 -0.59 -26.91 -15.34
N SER A 476 -1.16 -28.08 -15.69
CA SER A 476 -2.51 -28.20 -16.24
C SER A 476 -3.65 -27.55 -15.44
N PRO A 477 -3.68 -27.56 -14.07
CA PRO A 477 -4.72 -26.89 -13.32
C PRO A 477 -4.73 -25.37 -13.52
N PHE A 478 -3.55 -24.78 -13.66
CA PHE A 478 -3.40 -23.34 -13.87
C PHE A 478 -3.71 -22.94 -15.31
N LEU A 479 -3.32 -23.75 -16.30
CA LEU A 479 -3.70 -23.57 -17.69
C LEU A 479 -5.23 -23.63 -17.88
N TYR A 480 -5.88 -24.57 -17.21
CA TYR A 480 -7.34 -24.63 -17.18
C TYR A 480 -7.95 -23.36 -16.58
N GLY A 481 -7.35 -22.82 -15.50
CA GLY A 481 -7.77 -21.56 -14.89
C GLY A 481 -7.68 -20.36 -15.84
N ILE A 482 -6.74 -20.38 -16.81
CA ILE A 482 -6.61 -19.37 -17.87
C ILE A 482 -7.72 -19.56 -18.94
N ILE A 483 -7.94 -20.79 -19.42
CA ILE A 483 -8.88 -21.09 -20.52
C ILE A 483 -10.32 -20.74 -20.16
N VAL A 484 -10.73 -21.00 -18.91
CA VAL A 484 -12.11 -20.78 -18.48
C VAL A 484 -12.26 -19.45 -17.76
N PRO A 485 -12.72 -18.38 -18.43
CA PRO A 485 -12.94 -17.08 -17.80
C PRO A 485 -13.97 -17.22 -16.66
N ARG A 486 -13.58 -16.89 -15.44
CA ARG A 486 -14.42 -17.01 -14.24
C ARG A 486 -15.29 -15.78 -14.04
N THR A 487 -16.35 -15.66 -14.84
CA THR A 487 -17.43 -14.72 -14.53
C THR A 487 -18.44 -15.40 -13.60
N LYS A 488 -18.85 -14.74 -12.50
CA LYS A 488 -19.93 -15.26 -11.66
C LYS A 488 -21.19 -15.38 -12.52
N ALA A 489 -21.93 -16.47 -12.36
CA ALA A 489 -23.16 -16.69 -13.12
C ALA A 489 -24.16 -15.53 -12.96
N GLN A 490 -24.23 -14.92 -11.77
CA GLN A 490 -25.05 -13.75 -11.47
C GLN A 490 -24.58 -12.50 -12.23
N GLU A 491 -23.26 -12.20 -12.26
CA GLU A 491 -22.70 -11.06 -12.99
C GLU A 491 -22.95 -11.21 -14.51
N ARG A 492 -22.86 -12.44 -15.02
CA ARG A 492 -23.15 -12.76 -16.42
C ARG A 492 -24.62 -12.58 -16.76
N ALA A 493 -25.52 -13.04 -15.88
CA ALA A 493 -26.95 -12.88 -16.04
C ALA A 493 -27.38 -11.40 -16.02
N GLN A 494 -26.81 -10.60 -15.11
CA GLN A 494 -27.04 -9.15 -15.02
C GLN A 494 -26.54 -8.41 -16.27
N LEU A 495 -25.31 -8.72 -16.76
CA LEU A 495 -24.78 -8.11 -17.99
C LEU A 495 -25.64 -8.42 -19.22
N VAL A 496 -26.14 -9.65 -19.30
CA VAL A 496 -27.00 -10.08 -20.42
C VAL A 496 -28.39 -9.44 -20.33
N SER A 497 -28.96 -9.28 -19.14
CA SER A 497 -30.25 -8.62 -18.92
C SER A 497 -30.21 -7.12 -19.23
N GLU A 498 -29.10 -6.42 -18.90
CA GLU A 498 -28.99 -4.97 -19.11
C GLU A 498 -28.53 -4.57 -20.52
N SER A 499 -27.62 -5.35 -21.15
CA SER A 499 -26.97 -4.97 -22.42
C SER A 499 -27.39 -5.81 -23.62
N GLY A 500 -28.27 -6.80 -23.46
CA GLY A 500 -28.78 -7.64 -24.51
C GLY A 500 -27.72 -8.55 -25.15
N LYS A 501 -27.98 -8.99 -26.39
CA LYS A 501 -27.12 -9.93 -27.16
C LYS A 501 -25.70 -9.40 -27.44
N ILE A 502 -25.49 -8.07 -27.42
CA ILE A 502 -24.18 -7.42 -27.67
C ILE A 502 -23.16 -7.76 -26.59
N SER A 503 -23.60 -8.10 -25.39
CA SER A 503 -22.72 -8.50 -24.28
C SER A 503 -21.94 -9.81 -24.51
N TYR A 504 -22.36 -10.66 -25.42
CA TYR A 504 -21.65 -11.92 -25.70
C TYR A 504 -20.35 -11.74 -26.48
N VAL A 505 -20.23 -10.67 -27.29
CA VAL A 505 -19.07 -10.44 -28.16
C VAL A 505 -17.80 -10.23 -27.33
N PRO A 506 -17.73 -9.30 -26.31
CA PRO A 506 -16.55 -9.13 -25.49
C PRO A 506 -16.21 -10.38 -24.66
N LEU A 507 -17.21 -11.11 -24.16
CA LEU A 507 -16.98 -12.36 -23.44
C LEU A 507 -16.39 -13.45 -24.34
N GLY A 508 -16.83 -13.51 -25.62
CA GLY A 508 -16.26 -14.39 -26.64
C GLY A 508 -14.80 -14.03 -26.94
N VAL A 509 -14.50 -12.74 -27.12
CA VAL A 509 -13.13 -12.24 -27.32
C VAL A 509 -12.21 -12.61 -26.14
N MET A 510 -12.67 -12.42 -24.89
CA MET A 510 -11.92 -12.84 -23.70
C MET A 510 -11.61 -14.34 -23.70
N SER A 511 -12.57 -15.18 -24.10
CA SER A 511 -12.37 -16.62 -24.18
C SER A 511 -11.37 -17.01 -25.28
N VAL A 512 -11.42 -16.35 -26.42
CA VAL A 512 -10.45 -16.56 -27.53
C VAL A 512 -9.05 -16.13 -27.12
N VAL A 513 -8.90 -14.97 -26.49
CA VAL A 513 -7.60 -14.49 -25.98
C VAL A 513 -7.03 -15.48 -24.95
N SER A 514 -7.83 -15.95 -24.01
CA SER A 514 -7.42 -16.95 -23.02
C SER A 514 -6.94 -18.24 -23.68
N PHE A 515 -7.66 -18.71 -24.68
CA PHE A 515 -7.28 -19.91 -25.43
C PHE A 515 -5.97 -19.72 -26.19
N LEU A 516 -5.80 -18.58 -26.87
CA LEU A 516 -4.57 -18.27 -27.61
C LEU A 516 -3.36 -18.15 -26.68
N VAL A 517 -3.51 -17.51 -25.52
CA VAL A 517 -2.46 -17.40 -24.50
C VAL A 517 -2.07 -18.79 -23.98
N THR A 518 -3.05 -19.64 -23.68
CA THR A 518 -2.78 -21.01 -23.21
C THR A 518 -2.09 -21.84 -24.28
N LEU A 519 -2.56 -21.74 -25.52
CA LEU A 519 -1.96 -22.44 -26.66
C LEU A 519 -0.49 -21.98 -26.85
N TRP A 520 -0.25 -20.68 -26.79
CA TRP A 520 1.11 -20.11 -26.91
C TRP A 520 2.05 -20.60 -25.80
N ILE A 521 1.61 -20.57 -24.54
CA ILE A 521 2.38 -21.06 -23.38
C ILE A 521 2.66 -22.57 -23.56
N THR A 522 1.65 -23.36 -23.90
CA THR A 522 1.78 -24.81 -24.07
C THR A 522 2.70 -25.17 -25.24
N PHE A 523 2.64 -24.41 -26.33
CA PHE A 523 3.56 -24.56 -27.46
C PHE A 523 5.02 -24.32 -27.05
N PHE A 524 5.32 -23.21 -26.36
CA PHE A 524 6.69 -22.94 -25.89
C PHE A 524 7.17 -23.98 -24.89
N TYR A 525 6.28 -24.48 -24.06
CA TYR A 525 6.58 -25.57 -23.12
C TYR A 525 7.05 -26.83 -23.87
N PHE A 526 6.29 -27.26 -24.88
CA PHE A 526 6.65 -28.45 -25.65
C PHE A 526 7.84 -28.24 -26.61
N LYS A 527 8.00 -27.03 -27.16
CA LYS A 527 9.16 -26.70 -28.02
C LYS A 527 10.50 -26.86 -27.29
N ALA A 528 10.51 -26.62 -25.98
CA ALA A 528 11.72 -26.80 -25.17
C ALA A 528 12.07 -28.28 -24.90
N THR A 529 11.12 -29.21 -25.11
CA THR A 529 11.26 -30.65 -24.81
C THR A 529 11.16 -31.55 -26.04
N LEU A 530 10.44 -31.15 -27.07
CA LEU A 530 10.13 -31.94 -28.27
C LEU A 530 10.48 -31.17 -29.55
N SER A 531 10.44 -31.87 -30.72
CA SER A 531 10.57 -31.21 -32.03
C SER A 531 9.39 -30.26 -32.31
N THR A 532 9.62 -29.24 -33.13
CA THR A 532 8.65 -28.17 -33.40
C THR A 532 7.29 -28.69 -33.88
N LEU A 533 7.28 -29.68 -34.77
CA LEU A 533 6.07 -30.29 -35.31
C LEU A 533 5.27 -31.04 -34.23
N ASN A 534 5.95 -31.87 -33.43
CA ASN A 534 5.33 -32.60 -32.30
C ASN A 534 4.84 -31.67 -31.21
N SER A 535 5.47 -30.51 -31.07
CA SER A 535 5.06 -29.48 -30.12
C SER A 535 3.75 -28.81 -30.49
N VAL A 536 3.51 -28.51 -31.78
CA VAL A 536 2.24 -27.93 -32.25
C VAL A 536 1.09 -28.94 -32.09
N VAL A 537 1.30 -30.18 -32.50
CA VAL A 537 0.28 -31.23 -32.39
C VAL A 537 0.00 -31.54 -30.91
N GLY A 538 1.05 -31.69 -30.09
CA GLY A 538 0.92 -31.95 -28.66
C GLY A 538 0.21 -30.81 -27.91
N ALA A 539 0.58 -29.56 -28.18
CA ALA A 539 -0.05 -28.41 -27.55
C ALA A 539 -1.54 -28.29 -27.89
N THR A 540 -1.89 -28.49 -29.15
CA THR A 540 -3.30 -28.40 -29.61
C THR A 540 -4.13 -29.54 -29.04
N ALA A 541 -3.64 -30.77 -29.09
CA ALA A 541 -4.34 -31.95 -28.57
C ALA A 541 -4.55 -31.86 -27.04
N LEU A 542 -3.54 -31.41 -26.31
CA LEU A 542 -3.62 -31.28 -24.85
C LEU A 542 -4.48 -30.08 -24.41
N CYS A 543 -4.49 -28.97 -25.14
CA CYS A 543 -5.45 -27.88 -24.87
C CYS A 543 -6.89 -28.33 -25.07
N LEU A 544 -7.20 -29.10 -26.13
CA LEU A 544 -8.52 -29.67 -26.37
C LEU A 544 -8.90 -30.70 -25.29
N LEU A 545 -7.93 -31.53 -24.86
CA LEU A 545 -8.14 -32.52 -23.82
C LEU A 545 -8.39 -31.86 -22.44
N LEU A 546 -7.72 -30.75 -22.13
CA LEU A 546 -7.97 -29.94 -20.94
C LEU A 546 -9.41 -29.43 -20.91
N ILE A 547 -9.93 -28.95 -22.01
CA ILE A 547 -11.32 -28.47 -22.12
C ILE A 547 -12.31 -29.61 -21.87
N LEU A 548 -12.03 -30.80 -22.41
CA LEU A 548 -12.93 -31.97 -22.30
C LEU A 548 -12.92 -32.64 -20.93
N VAL A 549 -11.71 -32.87 -20.35
CA VAL A 549 -11.56 -33.68 -19.12
C VAL A 549 -11.88 -32.88 -17.86
N PHE A 550 -11.63 -31.57 -17.86
CA PHE A 550 -11.71 -30.75 -16.63
C PHE A 550 -13.06 -30.05 -16.40
N SER A 551 -14.05 -30.28 -17.27
CA SER A 551 -15.29 -29.49 -17.26
C SER A 551 -16.16 -29.57 -15.98
N PRO A 552 -16.47 -30.70 -15.29
CA PRO A 552 -17.32 -30.61 -14.09
C PRO A 552 -16.71 -31.04 -12.72
N LEU A 553 -15.88 -32.06 -12.68
CA LEU A 553 -15.44 -32.67 -11.40
C LEU A 553 -14.31 -31.93 -10.68
N LEU A 554 -13.31 -31.45 -11.41
CA LEU A 554 -12.20 -30.68 -10.82
C LEU A 554 -12.61 -29.24 -10.47
N ARG A 555 -13.61 -28.68 -11.13
CA ARG A 555 -14.13 -27.34 -10.85
C ARG A 555 -14.51 -27.14 -9.39
N LYS A 556 -15.13 -28.14 -8.75
CA LYS A 556 -15.49 -28.10 -7.32
C LYS A 556 -14.28 -28.20 -6.38
N ARG A 557 -13.21 -28.94 -6.77
CA ARG A 557 -12.00 -29.04 -5.92
C ARG A 557 -11.12 -27.80 -6.03
N ILE A 558 -10.90 -27.32 -7.25
CA ILE A 558 -10.10 -26.10 -7.49
C ILE A 558 -10.78 -24.89 -6.82
N ASN A 559 -12.10 -24.73 -6.95
CA ASN A 559 -12.83 -23.65 -6.26
C ASN A 559 -12.72 -23.74 -4.73
N ARG A 560 -12.66 -24.92 -4.14
CA ARG A 560 -12.46 -25.09 -2.68
C ARG A 560 -11.05 -24.69 -2.24
N VAL A 561 -10.03 -25.03 -3.01
CA VAL A 561 -8.64 -24.66 -2.71
C VAL A 561 -8.45 -23.16 -2.86
N GLU A 562 -8.99 -22.58 -3.93
CA GLU A 562 -8.96 -21.13 -4.18
C GLU A 562 -9.71 -20.34 -3.10
N GLN A 563 -10.91 -20.79 -2.70
CA GLN A 563 -11.63 -20.14 -1.61
C GLN A 563 -10.85 -20.21 -0.30
N ARG A 564 -10.27 -21.37 0.07
CA ARG A 564 -9.41 -21.48 1.24
C ARG A 564 -8.19 -20.56 1.16
N PHE A 565 -7.57 -20.44 0.00
CA PHE A 565 -6.44 -19.52 -0.20
C PHE A 565 -6.86 -18.07 0.01
N LEU A 566 -7.96 -17.65 -0.61
CA LEU A 566 -8.51 -16.30 -0.47
C LEU A 566 -8.99 -16.01 0.96
N ASP A 567 -9.65 -16.98 1.60
CA ASP A 567 -10.11 -16.87 2.99
C ASP A 567 -8.92 -16.70 3.94
N ASN A 568 -7.85 -17.50 3.78
CA ASN A 568 -6.65 -17.40 4.60
C ASN A 568 -5.88 -16.11 4.34
N MET A 569 -5.79 -15.65 3.08
CA MET A 569 -5.12 -14.41 2.72
C MET A 569 -5.85 -13.18 3.28
N ASN A 570 -7.18 -13.25 3.40
CA ASN A 570 -8.04 -12.14 3.81
C ASN A 570 -8.66 -12.33 5.19
N GLU A 571 -8.17 -13.29 6.00
CA GLU A 571 -8.80 -13.67 7.27
C GLU A 571 -8.86 -12.49 8.25
N ARG A 572 -7.84 -11.64 8.28
CA ARG A 572 -7.80 -10.40 9.08
C ARG A 572 -8.94 -9.45 8.73
N GLU A 573 -9.14 -9.20 7.43
CA GLU A 573 -10.15 -8.25 6.94
C GLU A 573 -11.56 -8.85 6.95
N ASN A 574 -11.69 -10.15 6.68
CA ASN A 574 -12.98 -10.86 6.80
C ASN A 574 -13.50 -10.89 8.24
N ARG A 575 -12.64 -10.75 9.25
CA ARG A 575 -13.05 -10.57 10.65
C ARG A 575 -13.34 -9.11 11.02
N ARG A 576 -12.59 -8.16 10.47
CA ARG A 576 -12.88 -6.70 10.62
C ARG A 576 -14.19 -6.33 9.93
N THR A 577 -14.42 -6.88 8.77
CA THR A 577 -15.69 -6.87 8.05
C THR A 577 -16.39 -8.16 8.39
N GLY A 578 -17.04 -8.32 9.56
CA GLY A 578 -18.02 -9.39 9.72
C GLY A 578 -18.79 -9.50 8.41
N LYS A 579 -19.23 -10.66 7.97
CA LYS A 579 -19.72 -10.93 6.59
C LYS A 579 -20.62 -9.84 5.95
N ASN A 580 -21.07 -8.86 6.73
CA ASN A 580 -21.98 -7.76 6.38
C ASN A 580 -21.42 -6.33 6.54
N ASN A 581 -20.19 -6.12 7.08
CA ASN A 581 -19.63 -4.78 7.32
C ASN A 581 -19.12 -4.05 6.07
N VAL A 582 -19.40 -4.53 4.87
CA VAL A 582 -18.98 -3.87 3.61
C VAL A 582 -19.61 -2.48 3.45
N LEU A 583 -20.78 -2.24 4.04
CA LEU A 583 -21.49 -0.96 3.93
C LEU A 583 -21.04 0.10 4.94
N VAL A 584 -20.53 -0.31 6.11
CA VAL A 584 -20.19 0.64 7.19
C VAL A 584 -18.70 1.03 7.16
N SER A 585 -17.83 0.24 6.56
CA SER A 585 -16.41 0.59 6.37
C SER A 585 -16.18 1.79 5.45
N ASP A 586 -17.19 2.19 4.68
CA ASP A 586 -17.10 3.29 3.73
C ASP A 586 -17.61 4.63 4.31
N PHE A 587 -18.15 4.65 5.55
CA PHE A 587 -18.60 5.87 6.22
C PHE A 587 -17.46 6.53 6.99
N HIS A 588 -17.18 7.78 6.63
CA HIS A 588 -16.17 8.62 7.26
C HIS A 588 -16.76 9.90 7.81
N LEU A 589 -16.16 10.40 8.88
CA LEU A 589 -16.46 11.73 9.41
C LEU A 589 -15.52 12.73 8.75
N ALA A 590 -16.07 13.67 7.99
CA ALA A 590 -15.32 14.74 7.35
C ALA A 590 -15.79 16.11 7.85
N TYR A 591 -14.85 17.05 7.88
CA TYR A 591 -15.12 18.43 8.25
C TYR A 591 -14.91 19.32 7.04
N MET A 592 -15.92 20.13 6.71
CA MET A 592 -15.88 21.05 5.57
C MET A 592 -16.33 22.44 6.00
N ARG A 593 -15.65 23.46 5.53
CA ARG A 593 -15.94 24.85 5.86
C ARG A 593 -16.90 25.46 4.85
N VAL A 594 -17.97 26.06 5.34
CA VAL A 594 -18.98 26.71 4.50
C VAL A 594 -18.42 28.01 3.93
N SER A 595 -18.30 28.06 2.61
CA SER A 595 -17.89 29.24 1.86
C SER A 595 -19.04 30.25 1.75
N TYR A 596 -18.70 31.53 1.49
CA TYR A 596 -19.68 32.57 1.18
C TYR A 596 -20.49 32.27 -0.10
N SER A 597 -19.94 31.51 -1.02
CA SER A 597 -20.60 31.10 -2.27
C SER A 597 -21.39 29.79 -2.16
N CYS A 598 -21.44 29.19 -0.99
CA CYS A 598 -22.19 27.94 -0.76
C CYS A 598 -23.70 28.18 -0.93
N PRO A 599 -24.41 27.40 -1.75
CA PRO A 599 -25.84 27.57 -2.03
C PRO A 599 -26.74 27.33 -0.82
N PHE A 600 -26.25 26.75 0.25
CA PHE A 600 -26.97 26.45 1.47
C PHE A 600 -26.89 27.56 2.54
N VAL A 601 -26.14 28.63 2.26
CA VAL A 601 -25.99 29.75 3.16
C VAL A 601 -27.36 30.40 3.44
N GLY A 602 -27.69 30.61 4.72
CA GLY A 602 -28.95 31.17 5.17
C GLY A 602 -30.11 30.18 5.29
N GLN A 603 -29.97 28.96 4.74
CA GLN A 603 -30.97 27.89 4.88
C GLN A 603 -30.77 27.16 6.22
N THR A 604 -31.85 26.57 6.73
CA THR A 604 -31.78 25.63 7.84
C THR A 604 -31.26 24.27 7.33
N LEU A 605 -30.74 23.43 8.23
CA LEU A 605 -30.31 22.08 7.86
C LEU A 605 -31.44 21.22 7.24
N ALA A 606 -32.70 21.49 7.68
CA ALA A 606 -33.89 20.86 7.11
C ALA A 606 -34.18 21.34 5.69
N GLU A 607 -34.07 22.65 5.43
CA GLU A 607 -34.30 23.26 4.11
C GLU A 607 -33.20 22.87 3.11
N ALA A 608 -31.94 22.77 3.56
CA ALA A 608 -30.80 22.38 2.75
C ALA A 608 -30.87 20.92 2.26
N ARG A 609 -31.68 20.06 2.89
CA ARG A 609 -31.92 18.65 2.55
C ARG A 609 -30.64 17.88 2.17
N LEU A 610 -29.55 18.11 2.92
CA LEU A 610 -28.22 17.54 2.61
C LEU A 610 -28.23 16.01 2.58
N ARG A 611 -29.10 15.39 3.38
CA ARG A 611 -29.32 13.95 3.39
C ARG A 611 -29.96 13.44 2.09
N GLU A 612 -30.93 14.18 1.53
CA GLU A 612 -31.64 13.76 0.31
C GLU A 612 -30.80 14.00 -0.94
N HIS A 613 -30.03 15.10 -1.00
CA HIS A 613 -29.27 15.49 -2.18
C HIS A 613 -27.87 14.85 -2.24
N TYR A 614 -27.22 14.67 -1.08
CA TYR A 614 -25.83 14.21 -1.00
C TYR A 614 -25.67 12.93 -0.19
N ASP A 615 -26.76 12.41 0.41
CA ASP A 615 -26.76 11.23 1.28
C ASP A 615 -25.69 11.30 2.39
N VAL A 616 -25.55 12.50 2.99
CA VAL A 616 -24.66 12.77 4.11
C VAL A 616 -25.47 13.30 5.30
N ASN A 617 -25.00 12.99 6.52
CA ASN A 617 -25.62 13.50 7.74
C ASN A 617 -24.69 14.51 8.40
N VAL A 618 -25.23 15.67 8.80
CA VAL A 618 -24.49 16.68 9.59
C VAL A 618 -24.54 16.27 11.06
N VAL A 619 -23.36 15.98 11.62
CA VAL A 619 -23.21 15.53 13.02
C VAL A 619 -22.67 16.64 13.93
N LYS A 620 -22.14 17.70 13.33
CA LYS A 620 -21.57 18.82 14.06
C LYS A 620 -21.62 20.10 13.23
N VAL A 621 -21.91 21.22 13.89
CA VAL A 621 -21.65 22.55 13.33
C VAL A 621 -20.77 23.31 14.30
N GLN A 622 -19.71 23.91 13.79
CA GLN A 622 -18.84 24.76 14.58
C GLN A 622 -18.85 26.18 14.02
N ARG A 623 -19.09 27.16 14.90
CA ARG A 623 -19.21 28.57 14.57
C ARG A 623 -18.51 29.44 15.61
N ASN A 624 -17.56 30.26 15.16
CA ASN A 624 -16.80 31.18 16.02
C ASN A 624 -16.22 30.55 17.28
N GLY A 625 -15.65 29.34 17.16
CA GLY A 625 -15.08 28.59 18.26
C GLY A 625 -16.08 27.83 19.14
N MET A 626 -17.40 28.08 19.00
CA MET A 626 -18.42 27.29 19.66
C MET A 626 -18.80 26.06 18.85
N SER A 627 -19.00 24.93 19.53
CA SER A 627 -19.33 23.64 18.92
C SER A 627 -20.78 23.27 19.25
N TYR A 628 -21.54 22.95 18.21
CA TYR A 628 -22.93 22.49 18.31
C TYR A 628 -22.97 21.02 17.84
N PRO A 629 -22.85 20.05 18.77
CA PRO A 629 -22.90 18.62 18.42
C PRO A 629 -24.35 18.25 18.07
N VAL A 630 -24.51 17.43 17.06
CA VAL A 630 -25.76 16.90 16.55
C VAL A 630 -26.85 18.01 16.42
N PRO A 631 -26.62 18.98 15.50
CA PRO A 631 -27.51 20.13 15.37
C PRO A 631 -28.93 19.71 14.97
N GLY A 632 -29.94 20.44 15.47
CA GLY A 632 -31.33 20.27 15.05
C GLY A 632 -31.56 20.72 13.61
N GLY A 633 -32.64 20.23 12.98
CA GLY A 633 -32.99 20.58 11.60
C GLY A 633 -33.30 22.08 11.39
N ASP A 634 -33.61 22.81 12.46
CA ASP A 634 -33.87 24.24 12.51
C ASP A 634 -32.62 25.12 12.51
N MET A 635 -31.44 24.49 12.69
CA MET A 635 -30.18 25.22 12.72
C MET A 635 -29.83 25.78 11.33
N ARG A 636 -29.61 27.09 11.24
CA ARG A 636 -29.20 27.77 10.00
C ARG A 636 -27.70 27.65 9.75
N ILE A 637 -27.36 27.46 8.48
CA ILE A 637 -25.99 27.40 7.98
C ILE A 637 -25.52 28.82 7.64
N PHE A 638 -24.36 29.21 8.14
CA PHE A 638 -23.75 30.51 7.84
C PHE A 638 -22.34 30.35 7.22
N PRO A 639 -21.89 31.36 6.46
CA PRO A 639 -20.53 31.38 5.97
C PRO A 639 -19.53 31.34 7.12
N GLY A 640 -18.46 30.56 6.95
CA GLY A 640 -17.46 30.35 7.99
C GLY A 640 -17.79 29.24 9.01
N ASP A 641 -19.00 28.68 8.99
CA ASP A 641 -19.33 27.48 9.77
C ASP A 641 -18.47 26.30 9.29
N THR A 642 -18.06 25.45 10.22
CA THR A 642 -17.46 24.16 9.88
C THR A 642 -18.49 23.06 10.14
N LEU A 643 -18.92 22.39 9.06
CA LEU A 643 -19.83 21.26 9.11
C LEU A 643 -19.05 19.97 9.29
N GLY A 644 -19.29 19.24 10.37
CA GLY A 644 -18.88 17.85 10.53
C GLY A 644 -19.97 16.95 9.92
N VAL A 645 -19.63 16.26 8.83
CA VAL A 645 -20.56 15.41 8.09
C VAL A 645 -20.09 13.96 8.06
N ILE A 646 -21.04 13.04 8.12
CA ILE A 646 -20.78 11.61 7.95
C ILE A 646 -21.42 11.10 6.67
N GLY A 647 -20.65 10.35 5.89
CA GLY A 647 -21.07 9.76 4.62
C GLY A 647 -19.98 8.86 4.06
N THR A 648 -20.22 8.27 2.89
CA THR A 648 -19.16 7.58 2.15
C THR A 648 -18.20 8.59 1.55
N ASP A 649 -16.95 8.19 1.33
CA ASP A 649 -15.93 9.06 0.70
C ASP A 649 -16.41 9.69 -0.60
N GLU A 650 -17.11 8.92 -1.43
CA GLU A 650 -17.67 9.38 -2.71
C GLU A 650 -18.67 10.53 -2.52
N LYS A 651 -19.57 10.41 -1.54
CA LYS A 651 -20.63 11.39 -1.26
C LYS A 651 -20.10 12.62 -0.57
N ILE A 652 -19.16 12.45 0.36
CA ILE A 652 -18.41 13.55 0.98
C ILE A 652 -17.64 14.34 -0.07
N GLN A 653 -16.97 13.67 -1.00
CA GLN A 653 -16.24 14.33 -2.09
C GLN A 653 -17.15 15.04 -3.09
N HIS A 654 -18.36 14.54 -3.30
CA HIS A 654 -19.37 15.20 -4.14
C HIS A 654 -19.91 16.48 -3.50
N MET A 655 -20.07 16.51 -2.16
CA MET A 655 -20.55 17.68 -1.42
C MET A 655 -19.44 18.73 -1.21
N LEU A 656 -18.19 18.31 -1.05
CA LEU A 656 -17.05 19.17 -0.70
C LEU A 656 -16.89 20.40 -1.61
N PRO A 657 -16.88 20.30 -2.95
CA PRO A 657 -16.73 21.45 -3.84
C PRO A 657 -17.92 22.43 -3.80
N VAL A 658 -19.09 21.98 -3.38
CA VAL A 658 -20.28 22.80 -3.26
C VAL A 658 -20.25 23.64 -1.97
N VAL A 659 -19.68 23.08 -0.90
CA VAL A 659 -19.62 23.72 0.41
C VAL A 659 -18.38 24.61 0.57
N GLU A 660 -17.20 24.15 0.08
CA GLU A 660 -15.91 24.82 0.24
C GLU A 660 -15.48 25.70 -0.96
N ALA A 661 -16.39 26.09 -1.85
CA ALA A 661 -16.04 26.93 -3.00
C ALA A 661 -15.37 28.24 -2.55
N HIS A 662 -14.04 28.30 -2.68
CA HIS A 662 -13.14 29.45 -2.55
C HIS A 662 -13.24 30.33 -1.28
N ASP A 663 -12.44 29.97 -0.24
CA ASP A 663 -11.82 30.98 0.62
C ASP A 663 -10.52 30.49 1.27
N SER A 664 -9.48 31.29 1.10
CA SER A 664 -8.15 31.09 1.67
C SER A 664 -8.03 31.89 2.96
N ASN A 665 -8.24 31.30 4.09
CA ASN A 665 -7.67 31.63 5.42
C ASN A 665 -8.54 31.02 6.51
N ASP A 666 -8.00 30.05 7.26
CA ASP A 666 -8.27 29.97 8.69
C ASP A 666 -7.63 28.79 9.44
N ALA A 667 -7.47 28.97 10.75
CA ALA A 667 -6.79 28.13 11.73
C ALA A 667 -7.58 26.84 12.10
N PRO A 668 -6.89 25.79 12.59
CA PRO A 668 -7.49 24.48 12.86
C PRO A 668 -8.18 24.39 14.22
N VAL A 669 -9.21 23.56 14.27
CA VAL A 669 -9.98 23.26 15.48
C VAL A 669 -9.85 21.78 15.86
N GLN A 670 -9.64 21.49 17.15
CA GLN A 670 -9.62 20.14 17.69
C GLN A 670 -11.02 19.53 17.75
N HIS A 671 -11.20 18.32 17.25
CA HIS A 671 -12.47 17.58 17.24
C HIS A 671 -12.45 16.46 18.28
N LYS A 672 -13.55 16.32 19.05
CA LYS A 672 -13.69 15.32 20.12
C LYS A 672 -14.65 14.18 19.78
N GLU A 673 -15.46 14.30 18.73
CA GLU A 673 -16.48 13.33 18.36
C GLU A 673 -15.83 12.15 17.58
N GLU A 674 -16.21 10.94 17.97
CA GLU A 674 -15.73 9.69 17.33
C GLU A 674 -16.90 8.89 16.76
N PHE A 675 -16.59 8.08 15.76
CA PHE A 675 -17.51 7.09 15.20
C PHE A 675 -17.27 5.76 15.91
N VAL A 676 -18.23 5.34 16.73
CA VAL A 676 -18.10 4.18 17.62
C VAL A 676 -19.21 3.17 17.33
N HIS A 677 -18.92 1.91 17.52
CA HIS A 677 -19.93 0.85 17.48
C HIS A 677 -19.91 0.04 18.77
N PHE A 678 -21.06 -0.39 19.23
CA PHE A 678 -21.21 -1.29 20.37
C PHE A 678 -22.47 -2.15 20.26
N ALA A 679 -22.42 -3.36 20.81
CA ALA A 679 -23.56 -4.26 20.85
C ALA A 679 -24.43 -3.99 22.07
N ILE A 680 -25.75 -3.99 21.88
CA ILE A 680 -26.72 -3.82 22.94
C ILE A 680 -26.78 -5.11 23.79
N GLY A 681 -26.34 -5.02 25.03
CA GLY A 681 -26.48 -6.12 25.99
C GLY A 681 -27.94 -6.34 26.44
N PRO A 682 -28.29 -7.55 26.95
CA PRO A 682 -29.64 -7.85 27.41
C PRO A 682 -30.15 -6.94 28.55
N GLY A 683 -29.24 -6.30 29.28
CA GLY A 683 -29.53 -5.38 30.38
C GLY A 683 -29.54 -3.89 30.00
N SER A 684 -29.31 -3.56 28.74
CA SER A 684 -29.25 -2.16 28.30
C SER A 684 -30.61 -1.46 28.38
N LEU A 685 -30.60 -0.18 28.79
CA LEU A 685 -31.76 0.68 28.86
C LEU A 685 -32.44 0.94 27.49
N LEU A 686 -31.76 0.57 26.41
CA LEU A 686 -32.26 0.74 25.05
C LEU A 686 -33.17 -0.39 24.59
N VAL A 687 -33.03 -1.59 25.16
CA VAL A 687 -33.81 -2.76 24.74
C VAL A 687 -35.33 -2.52 24.88
N GLY A 688 -36.06 -2.78 23.79
CA GLY A 688 -37.52 -2.62 23.73
C GLY A 688 -37.98 -1.18 23.50
N ARG A 689 -37.09 -0.19 23.40
CA ARG A 689 -37.45 1.20 23.08
C ARG A 689 -37.30 1.46 21.59
N THR A 690 -38.11 2.35 21.05
CA THR A 690 -37.90 2.87 19.69
C THR A 690 -36.78 3.90 19.68
N LEU A 691 -36.20 4.15 18.50
CA LEU A 691 -35.18 5.19 18.31
C LEU A 691 -35.66 6.55 18.79
N ALA A 692 -36.95 6.90 18.55
CA ALA A 692 -37.55 8.13 19.05
C ALA A 692 -37.63 8.16 20.59
N GLN A 693 -37.98 7.03 21.23
CA GLN A 693 -38.08 6.96 22.69
C GLN A 693 -36.72 6.94 23.38
N ALA A 694 -35.68 6.48 22.70
CA ALA A 694 -34.31 6.45 23.23
C ALA A 694 -33.69 7.84 23.36
N GLN A 695 -34.19 8.82 22.59
CA GLN A 695 -33.76 10.23 22.62
C GLN A 695 -32.24 10.39 22.57
N LEU A 696 -31.55 9.60 21.70
CA LEU A 696 -30.08 9.57 21.64
C LEU A 696 -29.46 10.94 21.37
N ARG A 697 -30.15 11.80 20.59
CA ARG A 697 -29.70 13.18 20.30
C ARG A 697 -29.75 14.08 21.51
N GLU A 698 -30.83 14.01 22.27
CA GLU A 698 -31.11 14.95 23.37
C GLU A 698 -30.36 14.54 24.64
N ARG A 699 -30.36 13.24 24.96
CA ARG A 699 -29.75 12.73 26.20
C ARG A 699 -28.26 12.50 26.11
N TYR A 700 -27.77 11.98 24.95
CA TYR A 700 -26.38 11.52 24.79
C TYR A 700 -25.63 12.29 23.73
N LYS A 701 -26.24 13.38 23.17
CA LYS A 701 -25.65 14.21 22.11
C LYS A 701 -25.01 13.38 20.99
N SER A 702 -25.68 12.28 20.63
CA SER A 702 -25.19 11.29 19.70
C SER A 702 -26.18 11.03 18.57
N LEU A 703 -25.66 10.64 17.40
CA LEU A 703 -26.43 10.31 16.22
C LEU A 703 -26.25 8.83 15.89
N LEU A 704 -27.36 8.08 15.86
CA LEU A 704 -27.37 6.72 15.34
C LEU A 704 -27.31 6.74 13.81
N VAL A 705 -26.30 6.07 13.26
CA VAL A 705 -26.02 6.01 11.82
C VAL A 705 -26.57 4.71 11.22
N ALA A 706 -26.37 3.59 11.92
CA ALA A 706 -26.83 2.28 11.47
C ALA A 706 -27.11 1.34 12.65
N ILE A 707 -27.97 0.35 12.41
CA ILE A 707 -28.22 -0.80 13.29
C ILE A 707 -27.91 -2.06 12.51
N GLU A 708 -27.07 -2.93 13.07
CA GLU A 708 -26.80 -4.27 12.55
C GLU A 708 -27.53 -5.29 13.40
N ARG A 709 -28.36 -6.12 12.77
CA ARG A 709 -29.18 -7.16 13.40
C ARG A 709 -29.19 -8.41 12.54
N ASP A 710 -28.84 -9.57 13.10
CA ASP A 710 -28.93 -10.91 12.45
C ASP A 710 -28.32 -10.91 11.01
N ASP A 711 -27.15 -10.29 10.83
CA ASP A 711 -26.47 -10.12 9.55
C ASP A 711 -27.10 -9.08 8.58
N ASP A 712 -28.18 -8.38 8.95
CA ASP A 712 -28.76 -7.28 8.18
C ASP A 712 -28.35 -5.92 8.76
N VAL A 713 -27.99 -4.96 7.89
CA VAL A 713 -27.60 -3.59 8.30
C VAL A 713 -28.65 -2.58 7.86
N TYR A 714 -29.29 -1.94 8.82
CA TYR A 714 -30.27 -0.87 8.60
C TYR A 714 -29.57 0.49 8.69
N ILE A 715 -29.26 1.09 7.57
CA ILE A 715 -28.62 2.43 7.50
C ILE A 715 -29.68 3.50 7.66
N SER A 716 -29.38 4.52 8.48
CA SER A 716 -30.32 5.63 8.77
C SER A 716 -31.69 5.12 9.21
N PRO A 717 -31.76 4.37 10.32
CA PRO A 717 -33.01 3.78 10.78
C PRO A 717 -34.11 4.83 11.03
N THR A 718 -35.35 4.43 10.77
CA THR A 718 -36.52 5.29 11.01
C THR A 718 -36.81 5.45 12.52
N PRO A 719 -37.50 6.53 12.96
CA PRO A 719 -37.69 6.78 14.38
C PRO A 719 -38.46 5.70 15.16
N ASP A 720 -39.18 4.84 14.47
CA ASP A 720 -40.04 3.74 14.98
C ASP A 720 -39.30 2.40 15.11
N VAL A 721 -38.04 2.30 14.67
CA VAL A 721 -37.25 1.08 14.83
C VAL A 721 -36.99 0.79 16.30
N VAL A 722 -37.35 -0.42 16.74
CA VAL A 722 -37.17 -0.90 18.13
C VAL A 722 -35.80 -1.55 18.27
N PHE A 723 -35.07 -1.20 19.33
CA PHE A 723 -33.79 -1.82 19.67
C PHE A 723 -33.99 -3.17 20.32
N ASN A 724 -33.27 -4.18 19.84
CA ASN A 724 -33.27 -5.52 20.40
C ASN A 724 -31.92 -5.83 21.09
N ALA A 725 -31.97 -6.75 22.06
CA ALA A 725 -30.74 -7.29 22.63
C ALA A 725 -29.95 -8.04 21.54
N GLY A 726 -28.67 -7.74 21.40
CA GLY A 726 -27.81 -8.28 20.33
C GLY A 726 -27.63 -7.35 19.12
N ASP A 727 -28.47 -6.28 18.99
CA ASP A 727 -28.23 -5.27 17.94
C ASP A 727 -26.89 -4.59 18.14
N THR A 728 -26.10 -4.40 17.06
CA THR A 728 -24.92 -3.55 17.08
C THR A 728 -25.28 -2.17 16.56
N LEU A 729 -25.07 -1.16 17.39
CA LEU A 729 -25.36 0.24 17.04
C LEU A 729 -24.09 0.93 16.56
N TRP A 730 -24.21 1.65 15.45
CA TRP A 730 -23.17 2.53 14.91
C TRP A 730 -23.55 3.97 15.17
N ILE A 731 -22.79 4.63 16.07
CA ILE A 731 -23.14 5.94 16.63
C ILE A 731 -21.98 6.91 16.48
N VAL A 732 -22.28 8.18 16.16
CA VAL A 732 -21.34 9.29 16.24
C VAL A 732 -21.68 10.15 17.44
N GLY A 733 -20.70 10.42 18.29
CA GLY A 733 -20.87 11.25 19.48
C GLY A 733 -19.57 11.39 20.28
N ASP A 734 -19.67 12.07 21.43
CA ASP A 734 -18.54 12.16 22.37
C ASP A 734 -18.35 10.80 23.07
N PRO A 735 -17.13 10.21 23.02
CA PRO A 735 -16.83 8.92 23.65
C PRO A 735 -17.14 8.87 25.15
N VAL A 736 -17.10 10.00 25.83
CA VAL A 736 -17.39 10.10 27.28
C VAL A 736 -18.88 9.93 27.53
N GLU A 737 -19.73 10.58 26.74
CA GLU A 737 -21.19 10.48 26.82
C GLU A 737 -21.71 9.12 26.35
N LEU A 738 -21.04 8.51 25.35
CA LEU A 738 -21.40 7.20 24.81
C LEU A 738 -21.13 6.04 25.79
N LYS A 739 -20.17 6.18 26.71
CA LYS A 739 -19.93 5.17 27.78
C LYS A 739 -21.12 4.98 28.71
N ALA A 740 -22.01 5.96 28.79
CA ALA A 740 -23.25 5.85 29.61
C ALA A 740 -24.34 5.00 28.95
N LEU A 741 -24.16 4.57 27.67
CA LEU A 741 -25.07 3.69 26.94
C LEU A 741 -24.74 2.20 27.14
N HIS A 742 -23.56 1.90 27.64
CA HIS A 742 -23.14 0.56 28.05
C HIS A 742 -23.71 0.25 29.42
#